data_3f28671767c569ffcd60f0c187943e98
#
_entry.id   3f28671767c569ffcd60f0c187943e98
#
_cell.length_a   1.000
_cell.length_b   1.000
_cell.length_c   1.000
_cell.angle_alpha   90.00
_cell.angle_beta   90.00
_cell.angle_gamma   90.00
#
_symmetry.space_group_name_H-M   'P 1'
#
loop_
_entity.id
_entity.type
_entity.pdbx_description
1 polymer ?
#
loop_
_entity_poly.entity_id
_entity_poly.type
_entity_poly.pdbx_seq_one_letter_code
_entity_poly.pdbx_strand_id
1 'polypeptide(L)'
;MKKIHLICNSHLDPVWMWDWEEGLGESISTFHQAELFCREFDFVFNHNESVLYEFIEEHDPDLFERIKEQVKAGKWHIMGGWYLQPDCNMPSGEAFVRQIGLGRKYFAEKFDARPATAVNFDSFGHSVGLVQILKKCGYDSYICCRPNPEMMDLPRDFWWVGKDGSRVKVTRTTDENLYCTAFGNAKNEIIRMASSYADGEVGVALWGVGNHGGLPSRKDLEEVTALIASSDDPLVHSTPEQYFAELEPKTEFTKSMQPCLIGCYTAMQSIKQKHIELENKLFTTEKLCAYAALNGLYTKNEDAFRKAEKALAALEFHDIYSGTCASDGEKSSLRKADYALELLQTEFNKAFFALCGKHQKAEIGEFPVFIFNSQPYAREAVCETEFLVPTPIISDTEQYTVSVYQNGKKIPSQCIKELSNINYDRRKRIAYRCELPALGEARVDIRLETEPKKFLAPTTGDEIVFSDSIKTIRISRKTGLMESCIVNGKEMLSGGAFRPVMYEDNADPWGWNMEHIGENPVDFVLCDGSTGPFEKLTNVNVIEDGDILTEVESFFWQGSSFVRISYKMYKDMPYTDIKADVFWNEQQKALKLKMPAAFDGQFIGQIPFGSDTFEKDGKEITAHRFVGFRDGENVLTLYNNCTYGFSAEGNDLYATLLRGAAYCAHPIGDRILIDPDRFIPAIEQGKHSFAFRLSYDPLEKLENNAQEFVNTPFSLNFFPHGNGNAAENVLSVENPAISLSAFYQEENGYVLRLVNNNAEPNETDLTLCGQSHRLSFGKYEVKTCFYDGSSLIEKEYWV
;
A
#
# COMPACT_ATOMS: atom_id res chain seq x y z
N MET A 1 -14.98 -37.11 25.25
CA MET A 1 -15.19 -35.74 25.71
C MET A 1 -14.26 -34.83 24.91
N LYS A 2 -14.72 -33.72 24.44
CA LYS A 2 -13.98 -32.64 23.78
C LYS A 2 -13.76 -31.52 24.77
N LYS A 3 -12.73 -30.70 24.59
CA LYS A 3 -12.47 -29.51 25.41
C LYS A 3 -12.68 -28.26 24.57
N ILE A 4 -13.48 -27.31 25.06
CA ILE A 4 -13.77 -26.07 24.34
C ILE A 4 -13.29 -24.88 25.13
N HIS A 5 -12.41 -24.07 24.50
CA HIS A 5 -11.93 -22.80 25.02
C HIS A 5 -12.91 -21.68 24.66
N LEU A 6 -13.49 -21.04 25.67
CA LEU A 6 -14.41 -19.93 25.51
C LEU A 6 -13.64 -18.63 25.56
N ILE A 7 -13.46 -17.96 24.42
CA ILE A 7 -12.78 -16.68 24.31
C ILE A 7 -13.82 -15.57 24.21
N CYS A 8 -14.09 -14.92 25.35
CA CYS A 8 -15.00 -13.78 25.41
C CYS A 8 -14.29 -12.55 24.85
N ASN A 9 -14.90 -11.89 23.85
CA ASN A 9 -14.33 -10.69 23.24
C ASN A 9 -15.44 -9.69 22.85
N SER A 10 -15.03 -8.49 22.45
CA SER A 10 -15.86 -7.52 21.76
C SER A 10 -15.03 -6.94 20.62
N HIS A 11 -15.29 -7.38 19.39
CA HIS A 11 -14.70 -6.76 18.21
C HIS A 11 -15.32 -5.37 18.04
N LEU A 12 -14.50 -4.31 18.02
CA LEU A 12 -14.95 -2.93 17.93
C LEU A 12 -14.38 -2.27 16.69
N ASP A 13 -15.25 -1.75 15.84
CA ASP A 13 -14.88 -0.93 14.72
C ASP A 13 -14.89 0.54 15.14
N PRO A 14 -13.72 1.20 15.25
CA PRO A 14 -13.69 2.62 15.65
C PRO A 14 -14.32 3.54 14.60
N VAL A 15 -14.50 3.05 13.38
CA VAL A 15 -15.10 3.74 12.24
C VAL A 15 -15.61 2.72 11.23
N TRP A 16 -16.87 2.83 10.80
CA TRP A 16 -17.45 1.99 9.75
C TRP A 16 -18.69 2.66 9.15
N MET A 17 -19.93 2.30 9.61
CA MET A 17 -21.16 3.01 9.28
C MET A 17 -21.32 4.31 10.10
N TRP A 18 -20.38 4.58 10.97
CA TRP A 18 -20.23 5.73 11.87
C TRP A 18 -18.80 6.28 11.79
N ASP A 19 -18.61 7.53 12.28
CA ASP A 19 -17.29 8.16 12.34
C ASP A 19 -16.58 7.90 13.69
N TRP A 20 -15.31 8.26 13.78
CA TRP A 20 -14.40 8.04 14.90
C TRP A 20 -14.94 8.53 16.26
N GLU A 21 -15.71 9.61 16.29
CA GLU A 21 -16.28 10.16 17.53
C GLU A 21 -17.32 9.22 18.14
N GLU A 22 -18.12 8.56 17.32
CA GLU A 22 -19.08 7.54 17.77
C GLU A 22 -18.36 6.27 18.22
N GLY A 23 -17.38 5.79 17.45
CA GLY A 23 -16.54 4.65 17.83
C GLY A 23 -15.75 4.87 19.12
N LEU A 24 -15.27 6.10 19.37
CA LEU A 24 -14.67 6.49 20.64
C LEU A 24 -15.67 6.37 21.80
N GLY A 25 -16.88 6.91 21.63
CA GLY A 25 -17.93 6.83 22.65
C GLY A 25 -18.30 5.40 23.00
N GLU A 26 -18.47 4.55 22.00
CA GLU A 26 -18.77 3.12 22.17
C GLU A 26 -17.60 2.35 22.81
N SER A 27 -16.35 2.71 22.49
CA SER A 27 -15.17 2.12 23.14
C SER A 27 -15.16 2.41 24.64
N ILE A 28 -15.44 3.65 25.05
CA ILE A 28 -15.53 4.03 26.45
C ILE A 28 -16.66 3.25 27.14
N SER A 29 -17.85 3.20 26.53
CA SER A 29 -19.01 2.49 27.07
C SER A 29 -18.75 1.00 27.25
N THR A 30 -18.19 0.36 26.22
CA THR A 30 -17.84 -1.07 26.21
C THR A 30 -16.79 -1.40 27.27
N PHE A 31 -15.74 -0.60 27.39
CA PHE A 31 -14.66 -0.84 28.35
C PHE A 31 -15.11 -0.63 29.82
N HIS A 32 -16.00 0.34 30.07
CA HIS A 32 -16.66 0.48 31.36
C HIS A 32 -17.45 -0.77 31.75
N GLN A 33 -18.24 -1.29 30.83
CA GLN A 33 -19.04 -2.50 31.09
C GLN A 33 -18.13 -3.73 31.27
N ALA A 34 -17.07 -3.87 30.45
CA ALA A 34 -16.11 -4.96 30.58
C ALA A 34 -15.43 -4.96 31.96
N GLU A 35 -14.96 -3.82 32.39
CA GLU A 35 -14.32 -3.65 33.68
C GLU A 35 -15.28 -3.97 34.84
N LEU A 36 -16.52 -3.51 34.77
CA LEU A 36 -17.56 -3.84 35.74
C LEU A 36 -17.79 -5.36 35.82
N PHE A 37 -17.94 -6.02 34.68
CA PHE A 37 -18.21 -7.47 34.65
C PHE A 37 -17.00 -8.29 35.08
N CYS A 38 -15.77 -7.85 34.81
CA CYS A 38 -14.57 -8.49 35.33
C CYS A 38 -14.53 -8.49 36.88
N ARG A 39 -15.17 -7.52 37.55
CA ARG A 39 -15.30 -7.49 39.02
C ARG A 39 -16.43 -8.39 39.52
N GLU A 40 -17.49 -8.56 38.77
CA GLU A 40 -18.70 -9.24 39.21
C GLU A 40 -18.76 -10.73 38.85
N PHE A 41 -18.12 -11.12 37.73
CA PHE A 41 -18.16 -12.50 37.23
C PHE A 41 -16.78 -13.12 37.18
N ASP A 42 -16.74 -14.44 37.16
CA ASP A 42 -15.51 -15.22 36.97
C ASP A 42 -15.39 -15.63 35.49
N PHE A 43 -14.80 -14.76 34.69
CA PHE A 43 -14.52 -14.97 33.28
C PHE A 43 -13.29 -14.19 32.87
N VAL A 44 -12.79 -14.41 31.65
CA VAL A 44 -11.69 -13.64 31.05
C VAL A 44 -12.22 -12.87 29.86
N PHE A 45 -12.13 -11.55 29.93
CA PHE A 45 -12.37 -10.68 28.80
C PHE A 45 -11.10 -10.54 27.99
N ASN A 46 -11.17 -10.81 26.68
CA ASN A 46 -10.04 -10.74 25.76
C ASN A 46 -10.24 -9.56 24.79
N HIS A 47 -9.28 -8.67 24.70
CA HIS A 47 -9.40 -7.55 23.79
C HIS A 47 -8.04 -7.18 23.17
N ASN A 48 -8.05 -6.73 21.91
CA ASN A 48 -6.90 -6.29 21.11
C ASN A 48 -7.01 -4.80 20.75
N GLU A 49 -6.14 -4.29 19.85
CA GLU A 49 -6.20 -2.96 19.22
C GLU A 49 -5.85 -1.80 20.14
N SER A 50 -4.56 -1.47 20.15
CA SER A 50 -4.05 -0.47 21.10
C SER A 50 -4.66 0.92 20.94
N VAL A 51 -5.15 1.30 19.76
CA VAL A 51 -5.81 2.61 19.55
C VAL A 51 -7.02 2.80 20.45
N LEU A 52 -7.79 1.73 20.72
CA LEU A 52 -8.96 1.80 21.60
C LEU A 52 -8.56 2.02 23.05
N TYR A 53 -7.43 1.43 23.49
CA TYR A 53 -6.87 1.71 24.82
C TYR A 53 -6.28 3.12 24.91
N GLU A 54 -5.70 3.65 23.82
CA GLU A 54 -5.26 5.04 23.76
C GLU A 54 -6.45 6.01 23.95
N PHE A 55 -7.62 5.70 23.38
CA PHE A 55 -8.84 6.48 23.61
C PHE A 55 -9.22 6.51 25.09
N ILE A 56 -9.13 5.36 25.77
CA ILE A 56 -9.44 5.30 27.21
C ILE A 56 -8.38 6.05 28.03
N GLU A 57 -7.09 5.86 27.72
CA GLU A 57 -5.99 6.55 28.43
C GLU A 57 -6.14 8.08 28.34
N GLU A 58 -6.60 8.60 27.18
CA GLU A 58 -6.77 10.04 26.94
C GLU A 58 -8.05 10.60 27.58
N HIS A 59 -9.18 9.86 27.49
CA HIS A 59 -10.51 10.41 27.80
C HIS A 59 -11.08 9.95 29.15
N ASP A 60 -10.64 8.79 29.67
CA ASP A 60 -11.02 8.26 30.99
C ASP A 60 -9.84 7.58 31.69
N PRO A 61 -8.85 8.36 32.17
CA PRO A 61 -7.65 7.80 32.80
C PRO A 61 -7.94 6.94 34.05
N ASP A 62 -9.03 7.23 34.78
CA ASP A 62 -9.42 6.43 35.93
C ASP A 62 -9.91 5.02 35.52
N LEU A 63 -10.66 4.92 34.42
CA LEU A 63 -11.02 3.62 33.83
C LEU A 63 -9.77 2.90 33.35
N PHE A 64 -8.85 3.59 32.69
CA PHE A 64 -7.60 3.02 32.22
C PHE A 64 -6.80 2.34 33.34
N GLU A 65 -6.66 2.98 34.50
CA GLU A 65 -5.96 2.37 35.65
C GLU A 65 -6.74 1.15 36.20
N ARG A 66 -8.08 1.19 36.27
CA ARG A 66 -8.86 0.01 36.67
C ARG A 66 -8.71 -1.16 35.70
N ILE A 67 -8.62 -0.89 34.37
CA ILE A 67 -8.32 -1.93 33.38
C ILE A 67 -6.96 -2.57 33.64
N LYS A 68 -5.94 -1.80 33.95
CA LYS A 68 -4.60 -2.32 34.33
C LYS A 68 -4.67 -3.26 35.54
N GLU A 69 -5.55 -2.95 36.50
CA GLU A 69 -5.78 -3.82 37.67
C GLU A 69 -6.42 -5.16 37.24
N GLN A 70 -7.41 -5.14 36.31
CA GLN A 70 -8.03 -6.36 35.79
C GLN A 70 -7.06 -7.21 34.96
N VAL A 71 -6.17 -6.57 34.19
CA VAL A 71 -5.10 -7.28 33.46
C VAL A 71 -4.15 -7.98 34.44
N LYS A 72 -3.70 -7.29 35.51
CA LYS A 72 -2.85 -7.90 36.56
C LYS A 72 -3.57 -9.04 37.31
N ALA A 73 -4.87 -8.94 37.47
CA ALA A 73 -5.70 -9.98 38.10
C ALA A 73 -5.97 -11.19 37.19
N GLY A 74 -5.59 -11.14 35.89
CA GLY A 74 -5.86 -12.19 34.91
C GLY A 74 -7.31 -12.29 34.45
N LYS A 75 -8.13 -11.27 34.74
CA LYS A 75 -9.55 -11.19 34.32
C LYS A 75 -9.76 -10.43 33.00
N TRP A 76 -8.75 -9.70 32.59
CA TRP A 76 -8.70 -9.03 31.30
C TRP A 76 -7.39 -9.43 30.62
N HIS A 77 -7.50 -10.01 29.42
CA HIS A 77 -6.35 -10.46 28.64
C HIS A 77 -6.12 -9.55 27.43
N ILE A 78 -4.90 -9.07 27.28
CA ILE A 78 -4.47 -8.36 26.07
C ILE A 78 -4.15 -9.42 25.01
N MET A 79 -4.98 -9.53 23.98
CA MET A 79 -4.75 -10.43 22.85
C MET A 79 -4.31 -9.68 21.60
N GLY A 80 -3.90 -10.36 20.54
CA GLY A 80 -3.59 -9.77 19.22
C GLY A 80 -2.37 -8.87 19.21
N GLY A 81 -2.46 -7.68 19.77
CA GLY A 81 -1.33 -6.76 19.87
C GLY A 81 -1.10 -5.87 18.65
N TRP A 82 -2.09 -5.69 17.79
CA TRP A 82 -2.09 -4.71 16.70
C TRP A 82 -2.38 -3.29 17.22
N TYR A 83 -1.96 -2.27 16.45
CA TYR A 83 -2.47 -0.93 16.67
C TYR A 83 -3.96 -0.87 16.38
N LEU A 84 -4.37 -1.40 15.21
CA LEU A 84 -5.75 -1.56 14.75
C LEU A 84 -5.79 -2.73 13.78
N GLN A 85 -6.84 -3.56 13.75
CA GLN A 85 -6.94 -4.71 12.84
C GLN A 85 -6.95 -4.26 11.37
N PRO A 86 -5.84 -4.46 10.62
CA PRO A 86 -5.73 -3.98 9.26
C PRO A 86 -6.44 -4.88 8.25
N ASP A 87 -6.67 -4.38 7.04
CA ASP A 87 -6.73 -5.25 5.85
C ASP A 87 -5.46 -6.10 5.78
N CYS A 88 -5.60 -7.39 5.46
CA CYS A 88 -4.47 -8.33 5.50
C CYS A 88 -3.90 -8.69 4.11
N ASN A 89 -4.25 -7.92 3.08
CA ASN A 89 -3.76 -8.07 1.71
C ASN A 89 -3.02 -6.82 1.19
N MET A 90 -3.59 -5.62 1.41
CA MET A 90 -3.13 -4.40 0.76
C MET A 90 -1.98 -3.66 1.44
N PRO A 91 -1.81 -3.63 2.78
CA PRO A 91 -0.64 -3.01 3.38
C PRO A 91 0.66 -3.65 2.90
N SER A 92 1.72 -2.86 2.71
CA SER A 92 3.03 -3.41 2.38
C SER A 92 3.61 -4.21 3.56
N GLY A 93 4.65 -5.02 3.30
CA GLY A 93 5.30 -5.76 4.37
C GLY A 93 5.84 -4.86 5.47
N GLU A 94 6.39 -3.68 5.12
CA GLU A 94 6.86 -2.69 6.10
C GLU A 94 5.70 -2.07 6.88
N ALA A 95 4.58 -1.77 6.24
CA ALA A 95 3.39 -1.23 6.88
C ALA A 95 2.83 -2.19 7.95
N PHE A 96 2.76 -3.49 7.65
CA PHE A 96 2.41 -4.50 8.66
C PHE A 96 3.36 -4.52 9.86
N VAL A 97 4.67 -4.41 9.63
CA VAL A 97 5.64 -4.34 10.74
C VAL A 97 5.40 -3.12 11.62
N ARG A 98 5.07 -1.96 11.03
CA ARG A 98 4.76 -0.73 11.77
C ARG A 98 3.45 -0.85 12.55
N GLN A 99 2.43 -1.40 11.93
CA GLN A 99 1.12 -1.69 12.55
C GLN A 99 1.29 -2.54 13.82
N ILE A 100 2.06 -3.65 13.71
CA ILE A 100 2.37 -4.53 14.84
C ILE A 100 3.25 -3.81 15.86
N GLY A 101 4.27 -3.08 15.40
CA GLY A 101 5.23 -2.39 16.27
C GLY A 101 4.58 -1.37 17.18
N LEU A 102 3.65 -0.56 16.64
CA LEU A 102 2.88 0.42 17.41
C LEU A 102 2.09 -0.26 18.53
N GLY A 103 1.34 -1.32 18.21
CA GLY A 103 0.49 -2.00 19.18
C GLY A 103 1.31 -2.75 20.25
N ARG A 104 2.28 -3.57 19.84
CA ARG A 104 3.11 -4.34 20.79
C ARG A 104 3.92 -3.45 21.72
N LYS A 105 4.50 -2.36 21.24
CA LYS A 105 5.23 -1.39 22.06
C LYS A 105 4.31 -0.77 23.09
N TYR A 106 3.10 -0.32 22.68
CA TYR A 106 2.12 0.23 23.59
C TYR A 106 1.72 -0.75 24.70
N PHE A 107 1.36 -1.98 24.34
CA PHE A 107 0.94 -2.98 25.32
C PHE A 107 2.07 -3.44 26.24
N ALA A 108 3.31 -3.53 25.74
CA ALA A 108 4.46 -3.83 26.58
C ALA A 108 4.73 -2.71 27.60
N GLU A 109 4.67 -1.45 27.17
CA GLU A 109 4.92 -0.29 28.04
C GLU A 109 3.82 -0.05 29.08
N LYS A 110 2.54 -0.21 28.69
CA LYS A 110 1.41 0.14 29.54
C LYS A 110 0.89 -1.00 30.40
N PHE A 111 0.99 -2.25 29.92
CA PHE A 111 0.37 -3.44 30.53
C PHE A 111 1.37 -4.56 30.83
N ASP A 112 2.65 -4.42 30.46
CA ASP A 112 3.66 -5.49 30.49
C ASP A 112 3.17 -6.75 29.73
N ALA A 113 2.41 -6.56 28.66
CA ALA A 113 1.78 -7.62 27.87
C ALA A 113 2.48 -7.80 26.52
N ARG A 114 2.70 -9.07 26.13
CA ARG A 114 3.34 -9.46 24.87
C ARG A 114 2.57 -10.62 24.24
N PRO A 115 1.43 -10.37 23.58
CA PRO A 115 0.63 -11.43 22.98
C PRO A 115 1.44 -12.28 21.99
N ALA A 116 1.24 -13.60 22.01
CA ALA A 116 1.88 -14.52 21.08
C ALA A 116 0.95 -15.00 19.97
N THR A 117 -0.36 -14.66 20.05
CA THR A 117 -1.38 -14.94 19.04
C THR A 117 -1.79 -13.65 18.35
N ALA A 118 -1.61 -13.56 17.05
CA ALA A 118 -2.18 -12.48 16.25
C ALA A 118 -3.66 -12.74 15.97
N VAL A 119 -4.46 -11.67 15.89
CA VAL A 119 -5.92 -11.76 15.76
C VAL A 119 -6.40 -10.78 14.70
N ASN A 120 -7.05 -11.29 13.65
CA ASN A 120 -7.72 -10.51 12.61
C ASN A 120 -9.09 -11.14 12.34
N PHE A 121 -10.10 -10.75 13.12
CA PHE A 121 -11.40 -11.37 13.09
C PHE A 121 -12.18 -11.06 11.83
N ASP A 122 -12.24 -9.80 11.41
CA ASP A 122 -13.10 -9.36 10.33
C ASP A 122 -12.38 -8.99 9.02
N SER A 123 -11.05 -9.05 8.98
CA SER A 123 -10.29 -8.79 7.75
C SER A 123 -10.69 -9.72 6.60
N PHE A 124 -10.73 -9.20 5.36
CA PHE A 124 -11.41 -9.81 4.21
C PHE A 124 -10.53 -10.70 3.33
N GLY A 125 -9.51 -11.27 3.85
CA GLY A 125 -8.56 -12.14 3.16
C GLY A 125 -7.14 -11.87 3.66
N HIS A 126 -6.23 -12.85 3.45
CA HIS A 126 -4.93 -12.80 4.08
C HIS A 126 -3.83 -13.26 3.13
N SER A 127 -2.84 -12.41 2.94
CA SER A 127 -1.66 -12.71 2.11
C SER A 127 -0.71 -13.68 2.82
N VAL A 128 -0.15 -14.65 2.10
CA VAL A 128 0.86 -15.57 2.64
C VAL A 128 2.15 -14.85 3.08
N GLY A 129 2.40 -13.66 2.55
CA GLY A 129 3.51 -12.80 3.01
C GLY A 129 3.42 -12.41 4.48
N LEU A 130 2.22 -12.41 5.05
CA LEU A 130 1.98 -12.11 6.46
C LEU A 130 2.64 -13.15 7.40
N VAL A 131 2.80 -14.41 6.99
CA VAL A 131 3.33 -15.48 7.85
C VAL A 131 4.72 -15.17 8.40
N GLN A 132 5.64 -14.76 7.52
CA GLN A 132 6.99 -14.37 7.95
C GLN A 132 6.95 -13.15 8.88
N ILE A 133 6.12 -12.16 8.56
CA ILE A 133 5.95 -10.94 9.36
C ILE A 133 5.49 -11.30 10.76
N LEU A 134 4.43 -12.09 10.89
CA LEU A 134 3.92 -12.56 12.18
C LEU A 134 5.02 -13.27 12.96
N LYS A 135 5.71 -14.25 12.35
CA LYS A 135 6.75 -15.02 13.02
C LYS A 135 7.90 -14.14 13.50
N LYS A 136 8.39 -13.24 12.67
CA LYS A 136 9.49 -12.32 13.00
C LYS A 136 9.07 -11.19 13.94
N CYS A 137 7.78 -10.89 14.04
CA CYS A 137 7.25 -9.98 15.07
C CYS A 137 6.91 -10.69 16.40
N GLY A 138 7.24 -11.97 16.56
CA GLY A 138 7.10 -12.70 17.81
C GLY A 138 5.75 -13.38 18.03
N TYR A 139 4.99 -13.61 16.97
CA TYR A 139 3.78 -14.44 16.99
C TYR A 139 4.11 -15.88 16.58
N ASP A 140 3.40 -16.85 17.13
CA ASP A 140 3.47 -18.25 16.74
C ASP A 140 2.11 -18.86 16.37
N SER A 141 1.05 -18.08 16.52
CA SER A 141 -0.32 -18.45 16.20
C SER A 141 -1.14 -17.28 15.66
N TYR A 142 -2.24 -17.62 14.96
CA TYR A 142 -3.10 -16.67 14.27
C TYR A 142 -4.56 -17.11 14.29
N ILE A 143 -5.48 -16.20 14.63
CA ILE A 143 -6.93 -16.42 14.53
C ILE A 143 -7.48 -15.50 13.46
N CYS A 144 -8.24 -16.07 12.51
CA CYS A 144 -9.02 -15.34 11.53
C CYS A 144 -10.42 -15.97 11.38
N CYS A 145 -11.36 -15.23 10.80
CA CYS A 145 -12.73 -15.72 10.59
C CYS A 145 -13.08 -15.85 9.11
N ARG A 146 -12.30 -15.27 8.23
CA ARG A 146 -12.47 -15.34 6.77
C ARG A 146 -11.21 -15.91 6.10
N PRO A 147 -11.32 -16.40 4.85
CA PRO A 147 -12.53 -16.64 4.07
C PRO A 147 -13.38 -17.77 4.67
N ASN A 148 -14.71 -17.71 4.49
CA ASN A 148 -15.60 -18.80 4.88
C ASN A 148 -15.50 -19.99 3.90
N PRO A 149 -16.02 -21.20 4.28
CA PRO A 149 -15.88 -22.40 3.47
C PRO A 149 -16.45 -22.29 2.07
N GLU A 150 -17.49 -21.51 1.87
CA GLU A 150 -18.12 -21.25 0.58
C GLU A 150 -17.19 -20.49 -0.37
N MET A 151 -16.31 -19.63 0.17
CA MET A 151 -15.33 -18.86 -0.60
C MET A 151 -14.05 -19.65 -0.86
N MET A 152 -13.61 -20.46 0.12
CA MET A 152 -12.38 -21.23 0.01
C MET A 152 -12.43 -22.49 0.88
N ASP A 153 -12.27 -23.65 0.23
CA ASP A 153 -12.19 -24.94 0.93
C ASP A 153 -10.83 -25.07 1.63
N LEU A 154 -10.83 -24.78 2.92
CA LEU A 154 -9.68 -24.88 3.82
C LEU A 154 -10.06 -25.61 5.10
N PRO A 155 -9.14 -26.37 5.71
CA PRO A 155 -9.36 -26.93 7.05
C PRO A 155 -9.55 -25.78 8.07
N ARG A 156 -10.24 -26.09 9.16
CA ARG A 156 -10.38 -25.15 10.29
C ARG A 156 -9.03 -24.81 10.92
N ASP A 157 -8.23 -25.83 11.18
CA ASP A 157 -6.96 -25.74 11.89
C ASP A 157 -5.82 -26.25 10.99
N PHE A 158 -4.79 -25.43 10.81
CA PHE A 158 -3.65 -25.77 9.95
C PHE A 158 -2.38 -25.01 10.35
N TRP A 159 -1.23 -25.52 9.92
CA TRP A 159 0.01 -24.76 9.86
C TRP A 159 0.01 -23.90 8.60
N TRP A 160 0.08 -22.61 8.76
CA TRP A 160 0.26 -21.70 7.63
C TRP A 160 1.76 -21.46 7.43
N VAL A 161 2.26 -21.78 6.24
CA VAL A 161 3.69 -21.79 5.91
C VAL A 161 3.96 -20.68 4.91
N GLY A 162 4.85 -19.76 5.28
CA GLY A 162 5.30 -18.65 4.46
C GLY A 162 6.29 -19.07 3.37
N LYS A 163 6.55 -18.16 2.44
CA LYS A 163 7.46 -18.38 1.31
C LYS A 163 8.92 -18.59 1.75
N ASP A 164 9.31 -18.01 2.87
CA ASP A 164 10.63 -18.19 3.50
C ASP A 164 10.76 -19.51 4.31
N GLY A 165 9.65 -20.22 4.54
CA GLY A 165 9.56 -21.43 5.35
C GLY A 165 9.18 -21.17 6.82
N SER A 166 8.97 -19.92 7.23
CA SER A 166 8.36 -19.59 8.53
C SER A 166 6.96 -20.20 8.62
N ARG A 167 6.51 -20.55 9.83
CA ARG A 167 5.17 -21.10 10.04
C ARG A 167 4.52 -20.62 11.32
N VAL A 168 3.19 -20.50 11.31
CA VAL A 168 2.34 -20.19 12.45
C VAL A 168 1.16 -21.15 12.50
N LYS A 169 0.67 -21.47 13.70
CA LYS A 169 -0.58 -22.22 13.87
C LYS A 169 -1.74 -21.30 13.53
N VAL A 170 -2.72 -21.78 12.76
CA VAL A 170 -3.91 -21.02 12.41
C VAL A 170 -5.16 -21.74 12.83
N THR A 171 -6.11 -21.02 13.40
CA THR A 171 -7.51 -21.41 13.54
C THR A 171 -8.38 -20.44 12.78
N ARG A 172 -9.24 -20.97 11.91
CA ARG A 172 -10.24 -20.23 11.16
C ARG A 172 -11.63 -20.55 11.71
N THR A 173 -12.25 -19.59 12.39
CA THR A 173 -13.62 -19.73 12.89
C THR A 173 -14.59 -19.37 11.76
N THR A 174 -15.35 -20.34 11.28
CA THR A 174 -16.12 -20.24 10.02
C THR A 174 -17.62 -20.38 10.19
N ASP A 175 -18.08 -20.34 11.43
CA ASP A 175 -19.51 -20.42 11.71
C ASP A 175 -20.25 -19.12 11.37
N GLU A 176 -21.57 -19.17 11.24
CA GLU A 176 -22.42 -18.03 10.88
C GLU A 176 -22.22 -16.78 11.74
N ASN A 177 -21.77 -16.96 12.99
CA ASN A 177 -21.51 -15.84 13.92
C ASN A 177 -20.04 -15.43 14.00
N LEU A 178 -19.17 -16.06 13.23
CA LEU A 178 -17.74 -15.72 13.09
C LEU A 178 -17.03 -15.46 14.43
N TYR A 179 -17.00 -14.24 14.89
CA TYR A 179 -16.29 -13.76 16.09
C TYR A 179 -17.20 -13.22 17.19
N CYS A 180 -18.51 -13.10 16.96
CA CYS A 180 -19.46 -12.49 17.91
C CYS A 180 -20.74 -13.30 18.08
N THR A 181 -21.47 -12.98 19.14
CA THR A 181 -22.80 -13.56 19.43
C THR A 181 -23.81 -12.44 19.65
N ALA A 182 -25.09 -12.69 19.33
CA ALA A 182 -26.14 -11.73 19.62
C ALA A 182 -26.42 -11.62 21.12
N PHE A 183 -26.89 -10.47 21.59
CA PHE A 183 -27.29 -10.23 22.97
C PHE A 183 -28.28 -11.28 23.46
N GLY A 184 -27.99 -11.88 24.60
CA GLY A 184 -28.86 -12.88 25.27
C GLY A 184 -28.90 -14.23 24.57
N ASN A 185 -28.00 -14.51 23.61
CA ASN A 185 -27.93 -15.75 22.85
C ASN A 185 -26.59 -16.49 22.94
N ALA A 186 -25.63 -16.00 23.68
CA ALA A 186 -24.27 -16.56 23.77
C ALA A 186 -24.26 -18.03 24.14
N LYS A 187 -25.11 -18.48 25.09
CA LYS A 187 -25.24 -19.89 25.48
C LYS A 187 -25.57 -20.81 24.29
N ASN A 188 -26.58 -20.45 23.50
CA ASN A 188 -27.02 -21.29 22.38
C ASN A 188 -25.94 -21.35 21.28
N GLU A 189 -25.30 -20.23 21.01
CA GLU A 189 -24.21 -20.16 20.02
C GLU A 189 -22.98 -20.96 20.48
N ILE A 190 -22.60 -20.89 21.74
CA ILE A 190 -21.51 -21.69 22.30
C ILE A 190 -21.83 -23.20 22.19
N ILE A 191 -23.06 -23.61 22.47
CA ILE A 191 -23.50 -25.01 22.30
C ILE A 191 -23.40 -25.42 20.83
N ARG A 192 -23.86 -24.57 19.91
CA ARG A 192 -23.77 -24.81 18.47
C ARG A 192 -22.31 -24.94 18.02
N MET A 193 -21.43 -23.96 18.35
CA MET A 193 -20.01 -24.04 18.03
C MET A 193 -19.35 -25.27 18.64
N ALA A 194 -19.61 -25.57 19.89
CA ALA A 194 -19.10 -26.78 20.54
C ALA A 194 -19.53 -28.05 19.83
N SER A 195 -20.74 -28.11 19.26
CA SER A 195 -21.25 -29.29 18.56
C SER A 195 -20.48 -29.61 17.27
N SER A 196 -19.79 -28.67 16.68
CA SER A 196 -18.95 -28.86 15.46
C SER A 196 -17.65 -29.62 15.71
N TYR A 197 -17.26 -29.81 16.97
CA TYR A 197 -16.05 -30.54 17.36
C TYR A 197 -16.36 -31.99 17.74
N ALA A 198 -15.49 -32.90 17.31
CA ALA A 198 -15.62 -34.33 17.66
C ALA A 198 -15.02 -34.64 19.04
N ASP A 199 -15.36 -35.83 19.59
CA ASP A 199 -14.75 -36.32 20.83
C ASP A 199 -13.24 -36.46 20.70
N GLY A 200 -12.52 -35.94 21.68
CA GLY A 200 -11.05 -35.91 21.71
C GLY A 200 -10.40 -34.69 21.05
N GLU A 201 -11.21 -33.83 20.45
CA GLU A 201 -10.70 -32.57 19.89
C GLU A 201 -10.63 -31.44 20.93
N VAL A 202 -9.73 -30.52 20.70
CA VAL A 202 -9.65 -29.23 21.37
C VAL A 202 -10.30 -28.19 20.44
N GLY A 203 -11.29 -27.48 20.94
CA GLY A 203 -12.05 -26.51 20.18
C GLY A 203 -12.01 -25.10 20.78
N VAL A 204 -12.45 -24.13 20.01
CA VAL A 204 -12.59 -22.74 20.42
C VAL A 204 -13.98 -22.21 20.08
N ALA A 205 -14.53 -21.38 20.96
CA ALA A 205 -15.74 -20.61 20.72
C ALA A 205 -15.46 -19.14 21.03
N LEU A 206 -15.54 -18.31 19.98
CA LEU A 206 -15.50 -16.86 20.12
C LEU A 206 -16.90 -16.36 20.46
N TRP A 207 -17.04 -15.57 21.49
CA TRP A 207 -18.34 -15.08 21.94
C TRP A 207 -18.24 -13.67 22.55
N GLY A 208 -19.37 -12.98 22.58
CA GLY A 208 -19.49 -11.57 22.97
C GLY A 208 -20.08 -10.76 21.83
N VAL A 209 -20.55 -9.56 22.08
CA VAL A 209 -21.15 -8.68 21.08
C VAL A 209 -20.09 -7.75 20.51
N GLY A 210 -20.13 -7.49 19.21
CA GLY A 210 -19.12 -6.73 18.50
C GLY A 210 -19.65 -5.77 17.43
N ASN A 211 -18.76 -5.29 16.60
CA ASN A 211 -18.88 -4.26 15.56
C ASN A 211 -19.07 -2.86 16.14
N HIS A 212 -20.30 -2.40 16.36
CA HIS A 212 -20.55 -1.07 16.93
C HIS A 212 -20.09 -0.96 18.39
N GLY A 213 -20.07 -2.04 19.11
CA GLY A 213 -19.74 -2.11 20.53
C GLY A 213 -20.73 -2.95 21.28
N GLY A 214 -20.47 -3.10 22.54
CA GLY A 214 -21.24 -3.96 23.43
C GLY A 214 -20.33 -4.99 24.08
N LEU A 215 -20.95 -5.90 24.76
CA LEU A 215 -20.34 -7.01 25.50
C LEU A 215 -21.38 -8.10 25.60
N PRO A 216 -21.03 -9.28 26.07
CA PRO A 216 -22.06 -10.19 26.54
C PRO A 216 -22.93 -9.48 27.59
N SER A 217 -24.23 -9.69 27.49
CA SER A 217 -25.12 -9.15 28.51
C SER A 217 -24.89 -9.88 29.86
N ARG A 218 -25.39 -9.27 30.95
CA ARG A 218 -25.40 -9.95 32.26
C ARG A 218 -26.08 -11.34 32.18
N LYS A 219 -27.17 -11.42 31.44
CA LYS A 219 -27.89 -12.72 31.18
C LYS A 219 -26.95 -13.71 30.48
N ASP A 220 -26.17 -13.28 29.48
CA ASP A 220 -25.23 -14.19 28.79
C ASP A 220 -24.19 -14.73 29.76
N LEU A 221 -23.61 -13.88 30.62
CA LEU A 221 -22.63 -14.30 31.61
C LEU A 221 -23.20 -15.29 32.63
N GLU A 222 -24.43 -15.05 33.13
CA GLU A 222 -25.14 -15.95 34.03
C GLU A 222 -25.44 -17.31 33.36
N GLU A 223 -25.93 -17.28 32.12
CA GLU A 223 -26.26 -18.49 31.35
C GLU A 223 -25.01 -19.28 30.95
N VAL A 224 -23.93 -18.65 30.57
CA VAL A 224 -22.65 -19.29 30.24
C VAL A 224 -22.00 -19.87 31.48
N THR A 225 -22.05 -19.19 32.63
CA THR A 225 -21.60 -19.74 33.92
C THR A 225 -22.37 -21.01 34.29
N ALA A 226 -23.71 -21.00 34.15
CA ALA A 226 -24.52 -22.16 34.40
C ALA A 226 -24.25 -23.30 33.38
N LEU A 227 -24.01 -22.96 32.12
CA LEU A 227 -23.65 -23.94 31.08
C LEU A 227 -22.33 -24.64 31.42
N ILE A 228 -21.28 -23.89 31.79
CA ILE A 228 -19.99 -24.47 32.22
C ILE A 228 -20.17 -25.44 33.38
N ALA A 229 -20.98 -25.07 34.38
CA ALA A 229 -21.21 -25.89 35.57
C ALA A 229 -22.01 -27.19 35.30
N SER A 230 -22.79 -27.21 34.21
CA SER A 230 -23.68 -28.33 33.87
C SER A 230 -23.22 -29.15 32.65
N SER A 231 -22.17 -28.79 31.97
CA SER A 231 -21.70 -29.47 30.77
C SER A 231 -20.88 -30.71 31.11
N ASP A 232 -21.14 -31.82 30.39
CA ASP A 232 -20.31 -33.04 30.46
C ASP A 232 -18.95 -32.84 29.78
N ASP A 233 -18.87 -31.99 28.76
CA ASP A 233 -17.62 -31.59 28.11
C ASP A 233 -16.96 -30.42 28.85
N PRO A 234 -15.63 -30.38 29.01
CA PRO A 234 -14.91 -29.26 29.61
C PRO A 234 -15.08 -27.99 28.78
N LEU A 235 -15.87 -27.03 29.26
CA LEU A 235 -15.97 -25.67 28.75
C LEU A 235 -15.19 -24.77 29.70
N VAL A 236 -14.20 -24.04 29.18
CA VAL A 236 -13.31 -23.22 30.02
C VAL A 236 -13.16 -21.80 29.49
N HIS A 237 -13.32 -20.79 30.35
CA HIS A 237 -12.90 -19.44 30.01
C HIS A 237 -11.38 -19.43 29.75
N SER A 238 -10.98 -18.81 28.65
CA SER A 238 -9.62 -18.99 28.14
C SER A 238 -9.09 -17.76 27.42
N THR A 239 -7.82 -17.85 27.01
CA THR A 239 -7.15 -16.91 26.10
C THR A 239 -6.75 -17.63 24.81
N PRO A 240 -6.48 -16.89 23.74
CA PRO A 240 -5.96 -17.47 22.50
C PRO A 240 -4.70 -18.32 22.71
N GLU A 241 -3.76 -17.85 23.51
CA GLU A 241 -2.50 -18.56 23.79
C GLU A 241 -2.73 -19.89 24.50
N GLN A 242 -3.69 -19.94 25.44
CA GLN A 242 -4.05 -21.19 26.13
C GLN A 242 -4.66 -22.21 25.18
N TYR A 243 -5.49 -21.75 24.23
CA TYR A 243 -6.05 -22.61 23.18
C TYR A 243 -4.95 -23.18 22.27
N PHE A 244 -4.08 -22.32 21.73
CA PHE A 244 -3.01 -22.76 20.84
C PHE A 244 -1.91 -23.60 21.50
N ALA A 245 -1.76 -23.50 22.82
CA ALA A 245 -0.87 -24.39 23.56
C ALA A 245 -1.35 -25.87 23.53
N GLU A 246 -2.65 -26.09 23.38
CA GLU A 246 -3.26 -27.43 23.33
C GLU A 246 -3.56 -27.87 21.90
N LEU A 247 -3.66 -26.93 20.93
CA LEU A 247 -3.92 -27.23 19.53
C LEU A 247 -2.67 -27.75 18.81
N GLU A 248 -2.81 -28.87 18.09
CA GLU A 248 -1.76 -29.37 17.18
C GLU A 248 -2.35 -29.64 15.80
N PRO A 249 -2.21 -28.69 14.85
CA PRO A 249 -2.70 -28.85 13.49
C PRO A 249 -2.01 -30.00 12.75
N LYS A 250 -2.76 -30.73 11.93
CA LYS A 250 -2.27 -31.91 11.19
C LYS A 250 -1.98 -31.63 9.72
N THR A 251 -2.41 -30.48 9.21
CA THR A 251 -2.31 -30.09 7.81
C THR A 251 -1.46 -28.84 7.66
N GLU A 252 -0.85 -28.66 6.50
CA GLU A 252 -0.12 -27.45 6.11
C GLU A 252 -0.84 -26.74 4.96
N PHE A 253 -0.79 -25.42 4.96
CA PHE A 253 -1.27 -24.55 3.89
C PHE A 253 -0.20 -23.53 3.54
N THR A 254 0.06 -23.33 2.22
CA THR A 254 1.23 -22.56 1.72
C THR A 254 0.84 -21.41 0.78
N LYS A 255 -0.45 -21.15 0.61
CA LYS A 255 -0.97 -20.11 -0.28
C LYS A 255 -1.58 -18.96 0.50
N SER A 256 -1.84 -17.85 -0.19
CA SER A 256 -2.66 -16.78 0.33
C SER A 256 -4.13 -17.22 0.47
N MET A 257 -4.83 -16.69 1.48
CA MET A 257 -6.27 -16.85 1.67
C MET A 257 -7.00 -15.71 0.94
N GLN A 258 -6.85 -15.68 -0.37
CA GLN A 258 -7.54 -14.79 -1.32
C GLN A 258 -8.13 -15.64 -2.46
N PRO A 259 -9.11 -15.11 -3.21
CA PRO A 259 -9.86 -13.88 -2.96
C PRO A 259 -10.86 -14.04 -1.82
N CYS A 260 -11.22 -12.91 -1.22
CA CYS A 260 -12.35 -12.83 -0.28
C CYS A 260 -12.90 -11.40 -0.36
N LEU A 261 -14.19 -11.23 -0.74
CA LEU A 261 -14.83 -9.93 -0.92
C LEU A 261 -14.01 -9.00 -1.83
N ILE A 262 -13.91 -9.37 -3.09
CA ILE A 262 -12.98 -8.76 -4.07
C ILE A 262 -13.20 -7.26 -4.32
N GLY A 263 -14.40 -6.74 -4.03
CA GLY A 263 -14.69 -5.31 -4.11
C GLY A 263 -13.85 -4.48 -3.14
N CYS A 264 -13.44 -5.05 -2.01
CA CYS A 264 -12.58 -4.38 -1.02
C CYS A 264 -11.25 -3.90 -1.60
N TYR A 265 -10.74 -4.54 -2.63
CA TYR A 265 -9.46 -4.19 -3.26
C TYR A 265 -9.60 -3.14 -4.36
N THR A 266 -10.83 -2.79 -4.74
CA THR A 266 -11.16 -1.96 -5.91
C THR A 266 -12.07 -0.77 -5.59
N ALA A 267 -12.71 -0.73 -4.42
CA ALA A 267 -13.57 0.39 -4.00
C ALA A 267 -12.76 1.47 -3.26
N MET A 268 -13.24 2.72 -3.30
CA MET A 268 -12.72 3.88 -2.59
C MET A 268 -11.23 4.15 -2.86
N GLN A 269 -10.90 4.37 -4.13
CA GLN A 269 -9.53 4.62 -4.58
C GLN A 269 -8.88 5.87 -3.95
N SER A 270 -9.68 6.84 -3.53
CA SER A 270 -9.22 8.00 -2.75
C SER A 270 -8.39 7.59 -1.52
N ILE A 271 -8.88 6.63 -0.75
CA ILE A 271 -8.18 6.09 0.43
C ILE A 271 -6.94 5.30 0.02
N LYS A 272 -7.05 4.43 -1.00
CA LYS A 272 -5.92 3.60 -1.46
C LYS A 272 -4.76 4.46 -1.97
N GLN A 273 -5.07 5.46 -2.80
CA GLN A 273 -4.06 6.41 -3.31
C GLN A 273 -3.45 7.24 -2.18
N LYS A 274 -4.27 7.69 -1.21
CA LYS A 274 -3.79 8.45 -0.06
C LYS A 274 -2.90 7.62 0.86
N HIS A 275 -3.24 6.35 1.07
CA HIS A 275 -2.39 5.41 1.82
C HIS A 275 -1.02 5.23 1.14
N ILE A 276 -1.01 4.94 -0.18
CA ILE A 276 0.23 4.78 -0.95
C ILE A 276 1.08 6.06 -0.89
N GLU A 277 0.46 7.23 -1.01
CA GLU A 277 1.14 8.53 -0.89
C GLU A 277 1.80 8.68 0.50
N LEU A 278 1.04 8.43 1.56
CA LEU A 278 1.52 8.56 2.94
C LEU A 278 2.61 7.54 3.28
N GLU A 279 2.42 6.28 2.87
CA GLU A 279 3.39 5.20 3.07
C GLU A 279 4.74 5.54 2.41
N ASN A 280 4.73 5.90 1.13
CA ASN A 280 5.94 6.25 0.40
C ASN A 280 6.60 7.52 0.95
N LYS A 281 5.80 8.52 1.34
CA LYS A 281 6.30 9.75 1.95
C LYS A 281 6.97 9.48 3.29
N LEU A 282 6.36 8.65 4.15
CA LEU A 282 6.92 8.26 5.45
C LEU A 282 8.27 7.58 5.27
N PHE A 283 8.33 6.51 4.49
CA PHE A 283 9.55 5.71 4.34
C PHE A 283 10.67 6.46 3.61
N THR A 284 10.34 7.33 2.66
CA THR A 284 11.34 8.18 1.99
C THR A 284 11.86 9.27 2.92
N THR A 285 10.98 9.89 3.74
CA THR A 285 11.37 10.91 4.71
C THR A 285 12.26 10.32 5.80
N GLU A 286 11.94 9.12 6.30
CA GLU A 286 12.80 8.41 7.26
C GLU A 286 14.20 8.17 6.71
N LYS A 287 14.31 7.68 5.46
CA LYS A 287 15.60 7.44 4.80
C LYS A 287 16.42 8.73 4.65
N LEU A 288 15.79 9.83 4.21
CA LEU A 288 16.44 11.13 4.11
C LEU A 288 16.89 11.67 5.47
N CYS A 289 16.02 11.57 6.48
CA CYS A 289 16.32 12.05 7.82
C CYS A 289 17.42 11.21 8.50
N ALA A 290 17.44 9.88 8.31
CA ALA A 290 18.51 9.02 8.81
C ALA A 290 19.85 9.34 8.12
N TYR A 291 19.83 9.54 6.80
CA TYR A 291 21.02 9.99 6.04
C TYR A 291 21.55 11.33 6.56
N ALA A 292 20.69 12.31 6.75
CA ALA A 292 21.08 13.62 7.28
C ALA A 292 21.57 13.54 8.73
N ALA A 293 20.97 12.69 9.57
CA ALA A 293 21.37 12.49 10.97
C ALA A 293 22.75 11.84 11.09
N LEU A 294 23.07 10.83 10.27
CA LEU A 294 24.39 10.20 10.23
C LEU A 294 25.49 11.19 9.77
N ASN A 295 25.12 12.19 8.98
CA ASN A 295 26.00 13.30 8.64
C ASN A 295 25.99 14.45 9.67
N GLY A 296 25.32 14.31 10.81
CA GLY A 296 25.26 15.32 11.87
C GLY A 296 24.45 16.57 11.52
N LEU A 297 23.51 16.47 10.56
CA LEU A 297 22.78 17.62 10.01
C LEU A 297 21.29 17.63 10.38
N TYR A 298 20.81 16.61 11.07
CA TYR A 298 19.39 16.50 11.44
C TYR A 298 19.23 15.82 12.79
N THR A 299 18.20 16.21 13.52
CA THR A 299 17.75 15.57 14.75
C THR A 299 16.28 15.21 14.58
N LYS A 300 15.95 13.91 14.78
CA LYS A 300 14.62 13.37 14.56
C LYS A 300 13.57 14.00 15.48
N ASN A 301 12.45 14.35 14.94
CA ASN A 301 11.24 14.75 15.66
C ASN A 301 10.34 13.52 15.88
N GLU A 302 10.57 12.80 16.98
CA GLU A 302 9.86 11.55 17.28
C GLU A 302 8.33 11.69 17.26
N ASP A 303 7.79 12.83 17.73
CA ASP A 303 6.33 13.05 17.76
C ASP A 303 5.73 13.15 16.36
N ALA A 304 6.41 13.83 15.42
CA ALA A 304 5.94 13.96 14.04
C ALA A 304 5.90 12.60 13.33
N PHE A 305 6.95 11.78 13.45
CA PHE A 305 7.00 10.47 12.85
C PHE A 305 5.98 9.51 13.47
N ARG A 306 5.87 9.48 14.81
CA ARG A 306 4.87 8.65 15.48
C ARG A 306 3.44 9.01 15.09
N LYS A 307 3.11 10.30 14.94
CA LYS A 307 1.79 10.73 14.45
C LYS A 307 1.54 10.27 13.01
N ALA A 308 2.57 10.33 12.16
CA ALA A 308 2.46 9.87 10.78
C ALA A 308 2.30 8.34 10.70
N GLU A 309 3.05 7.56 11.48
CA GLU A 309 2.90 6.11 11.58
C GLU A 309 1.48 5.71 12.05
N LYS A 310 0.96 6.38 13.09
CA LYS A 310 -0.41 6.14 13.57
C LYS A 310 -1.48 6.50 12.54
N ALA A 311 -1.29 7.57 11.77
CA ALA A 311 -2.20 7.95 10.70
C ALA A 311 -2.18 6.92 9.56
N LEU A 312 -0.99 6.41 9.19
CA LEU A 312 -0.85 5.32 8.22
C LEU A 312 -1.57 4.07 8.72
N ALA A 313 -1.28 3.63 9.96
CA ALA A 313 -1.89 2.47 10.56
C ALA A 313 -3.43 2.58 10.69
N ALA A 314 -3.96 3.79 10.93
CA ALA A 314 -5.40 4.03 10.94
C ALA A 314 -6.04 3.90 9.55
N LEU A 315 -5.34 4.32 8.47
CA LEU A 315 -5.83 4.11 7.10
C LEU A 315 -5.89 2.63 6.70
N GLU A 316 -5.06 1.78 7.31
CA GLU A 316 -5.00 0.35 7.05
C GLU A 316 -6.16 -0.44 7.64
N PHE A 317 -6.97 0.19 8.50
CA PHE A 317 -8.13 -0.45 9.11
C PHE A 317 -9.03 -1.10 8.06
N HIS A 318 -9.50 -2.33 8.35
CA HIS A 318 -10.17 -3.19 7.37
C HIS A 318 -11.45 -2.61 6.78
N ASP A 319 -12.14 -1.66 7.45
CA ASP A 319 -13.29 -0.93 6.87
C ASP A 319 -12.93 0.39 6.19
N ILE A 320 -11.75 0.96 6.47
CA ILE A 320 -11.26 2.15 5.77
C ILE A 320 -10.55 1.74 4.48
N TYR A 321 -9.52 0.89 4.58
CA TYR A 321 -8.71 0.54 3.42
C TYR A 321 -9.48 -0.27 2.37
N SER A 322 -10.41 -1.10 2.80
CA SER A 322 -11.34 -1.82 1.93
C SER A 322 -12.31 -0.90 1.17
N GLY A 323 -12.57 0.31 1.69
CA GLY A 323 -13.55 1.22 1.10
C GLY A 323 -14.99 0.88 1.45
N THR A 324 -15.21 0.29 2.62
CA THR A 324 -16.52 -0.19 3.09
C THR A 324 -17.15 0.72 4.15
N CYS A 325 -16.46 1.79 4.54
CA CYS A 325 -16.97 2.78 5.49
C CYS A 325 -17.99 3.77 4.87
N ALA A 326 -18.65 4.52 5.76
CA ALA A 326 -19.50 5.64 5.39
C ALA A 326 -18.67 6.83 4.84
N SER A 327 -19.34 7.72 4.10
CA SER A 327 -18.73 8.92 3.49
C SER A 327 -18.00 9.80 4.52
N ASP A 328 -18.47 9.89 5.75
CA ASP A 328 -17.82 10.70 6.79
C ASP A 328 -16.55 10.03 7.33
N GLY A 329 -16.52 8.69 7.41
CA GLY A 329 -15.31 7.91 7.71
C GLY A 329 -14.22 8.08 6.65
N GLU A 330 -14.57 8.11 5.35
CA GLU A 330 -13.65 8.45 4.27
C GLU A 330 -13.06 9.84 4.47
N LYS A 331 -13.89 10.86 4.63
CA LYS A 331 -13.45 12.26 4.76
C LYS A 331 -12.55 12.48 5.98
N SER A 332 -12.92 11.92 7.12
CA SER A 332 -12.14 12.05 8.36
C SER A 332 -10.79 11.36 8.27
N SER A 333 -10.74 10.18 7.63
CA SER A 333 -9.51 9.43 7.40
C SER A 333 -8.56 10.15 6.43
N LEU A 334 -9.08 10.68 5.32
CA LEU A 334 -8.29 11.51 4.39
C LEU A 334 -7.70 12.75 5.08
N ARG A 335 -8.48 13.42 5.93
CA ARG A 335 -8.02 14.60 6.69
C ARG A 335 -6.88 14.25 7.67
N LYS A 336 -6.95 13.09 8.35
CA LYS A 336 -5.88 12.61 9.23
C LYS A 336 -4.60 12.34 8.43
N ALA A 337 -4.73 11.72 7.27
CA ALA A 337 -3.60 11.44 6.40
C ALA A 337 -2.96 12.71 5.81
N ASP A 338 -3.76 13.70 5.40
CA ASP A 338 -3.25 14.98 4.93
C ASP A 338 -2.43 15.71 6.01
N TYR A 339 -2.90 15.68 7.26
CA TYR A 339 -2.14 16.23 8.39
C TYR A 339 -0.79 15.50 8.58
N ALA A 340 -0.77 14.18 8.47
CA ALA A 340 0.46 13.40 8.55
C ALA A 340 1.45 13.73 7.42
N LEU A 341 0.95 13.89 6.19
CA LEU A 341 1.76 14.30 5.04
C LEU A 341 2.42 15.67 5.26
N GLU A 342 1.71 16.64 5.85
CA GLU A 342 2.27 17.97 6.17
C GLU A 342 3.36 17.89 7.24
N LEU A 343 3.20 17.04 8.27
CA LEU A 343 4.24 16.79 9.26
C LEU A 343 5.49 16.21 8.59
N LEU A 344 5.34 15.18 7.77
CA LEU A 344 6.44 14.56 7.06
C LEU A 344 7.10 15.50 6.06
N GLN A 345 6.33 16.33 5.35
CA GLN A 345 6.88 17.35 4.44
C GLN A 345 7.76 18.34 5.19
N THR A 346 7.36 18.73 6.39
CA THR A 346 8.16 19.64 7.25
C THR A 346 9.49 18.98 7.64
N GLU A 347 9.49 17.73 8.06
CA GLU A 347 10.72 17.02 8.45
C GLU A 347 11.61 16.72 7.23
N PHE A 348 11.02 16.34 6.11
CA PHE A 348 11.72 16.19 4.83
C PHE A 348 12.45 17.48 4.44
N ASN A 349 11.78 18.62 4.48
CA ASN A 349 12.35 19.91 4.13
C ASN A 349 13.52 20.28 5.05
N LYS A 350 13.41 20.07 6.36
CA LYS A 350 14.51 20.33 7.32
C LYS A 350 15.76 19.54 6.94
N ALA A 351 15.62 18.23 6.72
CA ALA A 351 16.74 17.36 6.38
C ALA A 351 17.32 17.74 4.99
N PHE A 352 16.47 17.90 3.99
CA PHE A 352 16.88 18.24 2.62
C PHE A 352 17.65 19.56 2.54
N PHE A 353 17.14 20.64 3.12
CA PHE A 353 17.82 21.93 3.08
C PHE A 353 19.09 21.97 3.96
N ALA A 354 19.15 21.19 5.03
CA ALA A 354 20.37 21.07 5.82
C ALA A 354 21.51 20.40 5.03
N LEU A 355 21.20 19.39 4.23
CA LEU A 355 22.13 18.75 3.31
C LEU A 355 22.53 19.69 2.17
N CYS A 356 21.55 20.19 1.41
CA CYS A 356 21.80 21.03 0.22
C CYS A 356 22.53 22.33 0.57
N GLY A 357 22.26 22.90 1.73
CA GLY A 357 22.85 24.15 2.19
C GLY A 357 24.40 24.12 2.37
N LYS A 358 24.97 22.92 2.57
CA LYS A 358 26.42 22.71 2.72
C LYS A 358 27.23 22.88 1.42
N HIS A 359 26.57 22.66 0.29
CA HIS A 359 27.23 22.72 -1.01
C HIS A 359 27.78 24.12 -1.31
N GLN A 360 28.78 24.14 -2.20
CA GLN A 360 29.39 25.39 -2.69
C GLN A 360 28.32 26.24 -3.39
N LYS A 361 28.44 27.55 -3.20
CA LYS A 361 27.64 28.57 -3.92
C LYS A 361 27.69 28.34 -5.42
N ALA A 362 26.57 28.63 -6.07
CA ALA A 362 26.49 28.61 -7.54
C ALA A 362 27.34 29.74 -8.16
N GLU A 363 27.90 29.49 -9.33
CA GLU A 363 28.52 30.52 -10.15
C GLU A 363 27.43 31.46 -10.72
N ILE A 364 27.85 32.63 -11.15
CA ILE A 364 26.93 33.62 -11.73
C ILE A 364 26.31 33.05 -13.01
N GLY A 365 24.98 33.01 -13.06
CA GLY A 365 24.22 32.50 -14.20
C GLY A 365 23.92 31.02 -14.14
N GLU A 366 24.30 30.35 -13.06
CA GLU A 366 23.92 28.96 -12.78
C GLU A 366 22.73 28.88 -11.84
N PHE A 367 21.87 27.88 -12.11
CA PHE A 367 20.69 27.49 -11.28
C PHE A 367 20.93 26.08 -10.76
N PRO A 368 21.42 25.94 -9.53
CA PRO A 368 21.69 24.64 -8.96
C PRO A 368 20.37 23.90 -8.62
N VAL A 369 20.34 22.62 -8.94
CA VAL A 369 19.24 21.72 -8.59
C VAL A 369 19.82 20.57 -7.80
N PHE A 370 19.18 20.26 -6.69
CA PHE A 370 19.50 19.13 -5.82
C PHE A 370 18.50 18.02 -6.01
N ILE A 371 19.00 16.79 -6.09
CA ILE A 371 18.21 15.59 -6.32
C ILE A 371 18.52 14.60 -5.19
N PHE A 372 17.49 14.05 -4.54
CA PHE A 372 17.65 13.00 -3.54
C PHE A 372 17.25 11.64 -4.10
N ASN A 373 18.17 10.67 -4.03
CA ASN A 373 17.92 9.26 -4.33
C ASN A 373 17.67 8.48 -3.03
N SER A 374 16.47 7.93 -2.86
CA SER A 374 16.12 7.10 -1.70
C SER A 374 16.51 5.62 -1.86
N GLN A 375 17.05 5.22 -3.03
CA GLN A 375 17.44 3.84 -3.30
C GLN A 375 18.85 3.54 -2.75
N PRO A 376 19.10 2.32 -2.25
CA PRO A 376 20.38 1.97 -1.62
C PRO A 376 21.49 1.64 -2.63
N TYR A 377 21.34 1.99 -3.90
CA TYR A 377 22.32 1.78 -4.97
C TYR A 377 22.41 3.00 -5.88
N ALA A 378 23.59 3.19 -6.46
CA ALA A 378 23.81 4.21 -7.47
C ALA A 378 23.09 3.84 -8.77
N ARG A 379 22.49 4.85 -9.43
CA ARG A 379 21.74 4.65 -10.67
C ARG A 379 21.72 5.87 -11.56
N GLU A 380 21.49 5.66 -12.84
CA GLU A 380 21.08 6.69 -13.76
C GLU A 380 19.56 6.86 -13.69
N ALA A 381 19.07 8.10 -13.68
CA ALA A 381 17.65 8.39 -13.67
C ALA A 381 17.32 9.59 -14.55
N VAL A 382 16.10 9.60 -15.11
CA VAL A 382 15.50 10.78 -15.68
C VAL A 382 14.80 11.54 -14.55
N CYS A 383 15.22 12.81 -14.36
CA CYS A 383 14.65 13.71 -13.38
C CYS A 383 13.97 14.90 -14.08
N GLU A 384 12.93 15.44 -13.45
CA GLU A 384 12.24 16.63 -13.93
C GLU A 384 12.29 17.72 -12.84
N THR A 385 12.60 18.96 -13.24
CA THR A 385 12.61 20.10 -12.32
C THR A 385 12.01 21.33 -13.00
N GLU A 386 11.29 22.13 -12.24
CA GLU A 386 10.78 23.42 -12.70
C GLU A 386 11.33 24.56 -11.83
N PHE A 387 11.79 25.63 -12.45
CA PHE A 387 12.35 26.78 -11.75
C PHE A 387 11.94 28.11 -12.40
N LEU A 388 12.08 29.20 -11.64
CA LEU A 388 11.79 30.56 -12.09
C LEU A 388 13.01 31.15 -12.84
N VAL A 389 12.80 31.69 -14.03
CA VAL A 389 13.84 32.45 -14.73
C VAL A 389 13.93 33.89 -14.19
N PRO A 390 15.13 34.48 -14.12
CA PRO A 390 15.31 35.81 -13.50
C PRO A 390 14.63 36.92 -14.29
N THR A 391 14.71 36.86 -15.62
CA THR A 391 14.06 37.83 -16.52
C THR A 391 13.18 37.10 -17.52
N PRO A 392 11.85 37.28 -17.50
CA PRO A 392 10.97 36.60 -18.44
C PRO A 392 11.20 37.11 -19.87
N ILE A 393 11.17 36.18 -20.83
CA ILE A 393 11.12 36.54 -22.25
C ILE A 393 9.65 36.70 -22.66
N ILE A 394 9.32 37.93 -23.14
CA ILE A 394 8.00 38.24 -23.74
C ILE A 394 8.26 38.43 -25.23
N SER A 395 8.32 37.32 -25.97
CA SER A 395 8.63 37.29 -27.39
C SER A 395 7.85 36.20 -28.12
N ASP A 396 7.44 36.48 -29.36
CA ASP A 396 6.86 35.52 -30.25
C ASP A 396 7.91 34.71 -31.03
N THR A 397 9.17 35.14 -30.99
CA THR A 397 10.27 34.61 -31.83
C THR A 397 11.40 33.97 -31.06
N GLU A 398 11.54 34.25 -29.76
CA GLU A 398 12.60 33.77 -28.89
C GLU A 398 12.07 33.09 -27.65
N GLN A 399 12.83 32.15 -27.14
CA GLN A 399 12.57 31.43 -25.87
C GLN A 399 13.89 31.11 -25.18
N TYR A 400 13.81 30.78 -23.87
CA TYR A 400 14.91 30.15 -23.17
C TYR A 400 15.04 28.69 -23.55
N THR A 401 16.28 28.25 -23.73
CA THR A 401 16.71 26.86 -23.68
C THR A 401 17.67 26.66 -22.53
N VAL A 402 18.03 25.40 -22.21
CA VAL A 402 18.91 25.09 -21.09
C VAL A 402 20.05 24.17 -21.50
N SER A 403 21.16 24.33 -20.81
CA SER A 403 22.23 23.34 -20.76
C SER A 403 22.40 22.89 -19.31
N VAL A 404 22.40 21.59 -19.06
CA VAL A 404 22.51 20.99 -17.71
C VAL A 404 23.88 20.35 -17.54
N TYR A 405 24.51 20.60 -16.40
CA TYR A 405 25.86 20.13 -16.10
C TYR A 405 25.84 19.34 -14.78
N GLN A 406 26.52 18.20 -14.78
CA GLN A 406 26.79 17.42 -13.56
C GLN A 406 28.30 17.25 -13.44
N ASN A 407 28.89 17.63 -12.29
CA ASN A 407 30.33 17.59 -12.06
C ASN A 407 31.15 18.30 -13.18
N GLY A 408 30.63 19.44 -13.69
CA GLY A 408 31.25 20.22 -14.77
C GLY A 408 31.08 19.63 -16.18
N LYS A 409 30.47 18.47 -16.34
CA LYS A 409 30.21 17.81 -17.63
C LYS A 409 28.75 18.04 -18.04
N LYS A 410 28.56 18.48 -19.31
CA LYS A 410 27.22 18.61 -19.90
C LYS A 410 26.54 17.27 -20.00
N ILE A 411 25.29 17.17 -19.53
CA ILE A 411 24.45 15.95 -19.59
C ILE A 411 23.24 16.16 -20.50
N PRO A 412 22.63 15.09 -21.02
CA PRO A 412 21.43 15.16 -21.84
C PRO A 412 20.28 15.85 -21.09
N SER A 413 19.60 16.79 -21.75
CA SER A 413 18.49 17.55 -21.19
C SER A 413 17.52 18.03 -22.26
N GLN A 414 16.28 18.28 -21.87
CA GLN A 414 15.19 18.74 -22.74
C GLN A 414 14.33 19.73 -21.97
N CYS A 415 14.01 20.89 -22.57
CA CYS A 415 12.94 21.74 -22.08
C CYS A 415 11.60 21.06 -22.41
N ILE A 416 10.73 20.98 -21.43
CA ILE A 416 9.37 20.46 -21.54
C ILE A 416 8.37 21.52 -21.09
N LYS A 417 7.10 21.37 -21.40
CA LYS A 417 6.08 22.34 -21.02
C LYS A 417 6.00 22.49 -19.50
N GLU A 418 6.06 23.71 -19.04
CA GLU A 418 5.86 24.08 -17.64
C GLU A 418 4.42 23.80 -17.17
N LEU A 419 4.25 23.62 -15.85
CA LEU A 419 2.94 23.32 -15.24
C LEU A 419 1.98 24.52 -15.27
N SER A 420 2.53 25.76 -15.40
CA SER A 420 1.72 26.97 -15.47
C SER A 420 1.15 27.20 -16.89
N ASN A 421 0.01 27.92 -16.97
CA ASN A 421 -0.58 28.37 -18.23
C ASN A 421 -0.28 29.83 -18.53
N ILE A 422 0.90 30.32 -18.13
CA ILE A 422 1.37 31.67 -18.44
C ILE A 422 1.84 31.70 -19.88
N ASN A 423 1.48 32.77 -20.63
CA ASN A 423 1.76 32.89 -22.06
C ASN A 423 3.15 33.49 -22.40
N TYR A 424 4.02 33.63 -21.43
CA TYR A 424 5.38 34.12 -21.61
C TYR A 424 6.38 33.29 -20.84
N ASP A 425 7.62 33.30 -21.26
CA ASP A 425 8.68 32.42 -20.78
C ASP A 425 9.24 32.91 -19.43
N ARG A 426 8.54 32.60 -18.35
CA ARG A 426 8.85 32.98 -16.95
C ARG A 426 9.38 31.83 -16.13
N ARG A 427 8.90 30.62 -16.40
CA ARG A 427 9.36 29.41 -15.77
C ARG A 427 9.91 28.46 -16.82
N LYS A 428 10.85 27.63 -16.41
CA LYS A 428 11.32 26.51 -17.23
C LYS A 428 11.14 25.21 -16.48
N ARG A 429 10.49 24.25 -17.13
CA ARG A 429 10.49 22.84 -16.74
C ARG A 429 11.43 22.09 -17.66
N ILE A 430 12.26 21.26 -17.07
CA ILE A 430 13.28 20.51 -17.79
C ILE A 430 13.24 19.05 -17.38
N ALA A 431 13.47 18.17 -18.33
CA ALA A 431 13.83 16.77 -18.10
C ALA A 431 15.31 16.59 -18.39
N TYR A 432 16.03 15.86 -17.57
CA TYR A 432 17.45 15.59 -17.75
C TYR A 432 17.80 14.21 -17.18
N ARG A 433 18.86 13.60 -17.74
CA ARG A 433 19.34 12.29 -17.33
C ARG A 433 20.64 12.45 -16.54
N CYS A 434 20.64 12.04 -15.28
CA CYS A 434 21.76 12.25 -14.37
C CYS A 434 22.10 10.98 -13.58
N GLU A 435 23.33 10.90 -13.09
CA GLU A 435 23.80 9.87 -12.18
C GLU A 435 23.46 10.25 -10.74
N LEU A 436 22.87 9.31 -10.00
CA LEU A 436 22.49 9.47 -8.61
C LEU A 436 23.32 8.52 -7.74
N PRO A 437 23.86 8.98 -6.59
CA PRO A 437 24.55 8.11 -5.65
C PRO A 437 23.59 7.16 -4.94
N ALA A 438 24.12 6.12 -4.32
CA ALA A 438 23.35 5.28 -3.41
C ALA A 438 22.92 6.09 -2.19
N LEU A 439 21.64 6.07 -1.84
CA LEU A 439 21.03 6.78 -0.70
C LEU A 439 21.73 8.12 -0.39
N GLY A 440 21.52 9.10 -1.27
CA GLY A 440 22.24 10.38 -1.15
C GLY A 440 21.73 11.44 -2.10
N GLU A 441 22.31 12.63 -1.97
CA GLU A 441 21.99 13.75 -2.84
C GLU A 441 22.99 13.89 -4.01
N ALA A 442 22.46 14.34 -5.15
CA ALA A 442 23.23 14.79 -6.30
C ALA A 442 22.92 16.25 -6.59
N ARG A 443 23.88 16.93 -7.24
CA ARG A 443 23.70 18.30 -7.73
C ARG A 443 23.91 18.34 -9.24
N VAL A 444 23.02 19.08 -9.91
CA VAL A 444 23.23 19.54 -11.29
C VAL A 444 23.11 21.04 -11.34
N ASP A 445 23.85 21.69 -12.25
CA ASP A 445 23.82 23.11 -12.47
C ASP A 445 23.24 23.41 -13.86
N ILE A 446 22.21 24.26 -13.90
CA ILE A 446 21.52 24.64 -15.14
C ILE A 446 22.05 26.01 -15.59
N ARG A 447 22.31 26.18 -16.88
CA ARG A 447 22.59 27.45 -17.52
C ARG A 447 21.52 27.77 -18.55
N LEU A 448 21.04 29.02 -18.53
CA LEU A 448 20.07 29.52 -19.50
C LEU A 448 20.77 30.04 -20.74
N GLU A 449 20.24 29.72 -21.90
CA GLU A 449 20.61 30.20 -23.21
C GLU A 449 19.35 30.71 -23.93
N THR A 450 19.49 31.61 -24.90
CA THR A 450 18.35 32.05 -25.71
C THR A 450 18.43 31.42 -27.09
N GLU A 451 17.31 30.89 -27.57
CA GLU A 451 17.19 30.33 -28.90
C GLU A 451 15.92 30.81 -29.62
N PRO A 452 15.84 30.68 -30.96
CA PRO A 452 14.60 30.90 -31.68
C PRO A 452 13.49 29.98 -31.16
N LYS A 453 12.27 30.51 -31.02
CA LYS A 453 11.13 29.75 -30.54
C LYS A 453 10.88 28.56 -31.45
N LYS A 454 10.79 27.37 -30.88
CA LYS A 454 10.48 26.10 -31.55
C LYS A 454 9.04 25.74 -31.32
N PHE A 455 8.39 25.29 -32.38
CA PHE A 455 7.07 24.71 -32.32
C PHE A 455 7.17 23.24 -32.70
N LEU A 456 6.45 22.38 -31.99
CA LEU A 456 6.35 20.99 -32.40
C LEU A 456 5.71 20.94 -33.80
N ALA A 457 6.38 20.29 -34.71
CA ALA A 457 5.85 20.12 -36.05
C ALA A 457 4.61 19.23 -35.98
N PRO A 458 3.52 19.56 -36.72
CA PRO A 458 2.38 18.65 -36.83
C PRO A 458 2.86 17.31 -37.39
N THR A 459 2.73 16.27 -36.59
CA THR A 459 3.05 14.93 -37.04
C THR A 459 1.92 14.41 -37.92
N THR A 460 2.27 13.91 -39.13
CA THR A 460 1.31 13.38 -40.12
C THR A 460 1.45 11.86 -40.19
N GLY A 461 0.41 11.19 -40.66
CA GLY A 461 0.36 9.72 -40.77
C GLY A 461 -0.62 9.05 -39.81
N ASP A 462 -0.84 7.76 -40.00
CA ASP A 462 -1.79 6.96 -39.21
C ASP A 462 -1.23 6.50 -37.86
N GLU A 463 0.09 6.56 -37.67
CA GLU A 463 0.79 6.12 -36.46
C GLU A 463 1.82 7.15 -35.99
N ILE A 464 2.04 7.18 -34.68
CA ILE A 464 3.18 7.83 -34.04
C ILE A 464 4.16 6.75 -33.65
N VAL A 465 5.42 6.86 -34.14
CA VAL A 465 6.46 5.86 -33.89
C VAL A 465 7.58 6.47 -33.07
N PHE A 466 7.81 5.93 -31.90
CA PHE A 466 8.99 6.18 -31.08
C PHE A 466 9.96 5.02 -31.25
N SER A 467 11.25 5.28 -31.45
CA SER A 467 12.28 4.22 -31.56
C SER A 467 13.61 4.73 -31.01
N ASP A 468 14.26 3.89 -30.21
CA ASP A 468 15.60 4.09 -29.70
C ASP A 468 16.44 2.80 -29.79
N SER A 469 17.55 2.71 -29.06
CA SER A 469 18.43 1.53 -29.05
C SER A 469 17.84 0.29 -28.34
N ILE A 470 16.78 0.47 -27.51
CA ILE A 470 16.22 -0.55 -26.62
C ILE A 470 14.84 -0.99 -27.10
N LYS A 471 14.00 -0.04 -27.52
CA LYS A 471 12.58 -0.30 -27.81
C LYS A 471 12.04 0.48 -29.01
N THR A 472 10.99 -0.07 -29.60
CA THR A 472 10.15 0.62 -30.60
C THR A 472 8.71 0.55 -30.16
N ILE A 473 8.03 1.71 -30.07
CA ILE A 473 6.63 1.84 -29.68
C ILE A 473 5.85 2.47 -30.83
N ARG A 474 4.63 1.95 -31.08
CA ARG A 474 3.69 2.46 -32.07
C ARG A 474 2.37 2.81 -31.41
N ILE A 475 1.93 4.04 -31.58
CA ILE A 475 0.64 4.53 -31.12
C ILE A 475 -0.21 4.89 -32.34
N SER A 476 -1.40 4.31 -32.44
CA SER A 476 -2.31 4.56 -33.55
C SER A 476 -3.07 5.88 -33.35
N ARG A 477 -3.10 6.72 -34.37
CA ARG A 477 -3.94 7.93 -34.37
C ARG A 477 -5.43 7.63 -34.56
N LYS A 478 -5.76 6.43 -35.07
CA LYS A 478 -7.15 6.00 -35.28
C LYS A 478 -7.80 5.48 -34.01
N THR A 479 -7.01 4.82 -33.16
CA THR A 479 -7.51 4.23 -31.91
C THR A 479 -7.07 4.99 -30.67
N GLY A 480 -5.99 5.79 -30.74
CA GLY A 480 -5.37 6.45 -29.59
C GLY A 480 -4.60 5.50 -28.67
N LEU A 481 -4.46 4.24 -29.03
CA LEU A 481 -3.91 3.17 -28.21
C LEU A 481 -2.49 2.79 -28.66
N MET A 482 -1.74 2.19 -27.73
CA MET A 482 -0.43 1.59 -28.01
C MET A 482 -0.65 0.24 -28.70
N GLU A 483 -0.31 0.16 -29.99
CA GLU A 483 -0.56 -1.02 -30.82
C GLU A 483 0.62 -1.99 -30.84
N SER A 484 1.83 -1.50 -30.53
CA SER A 484 3.05 -2.32 -30.53
C SER A 484 4.07 -1.76 -29.52
N CYS A 485 4.73 -2.66 -28.83
CA CYS A 485 5.89 -2.38 -28.00
C CYS A 485 6.94 -3.47 -28.22
N ILE A 486 7.95 -3.18 -29.04
CA ILE A 486 9.04 -4.11 -29.33
C ILE A 486 10.21 -3.78 -28.42
N VAL A 487 10.66 -4.73 -27.61
CA VAL A 487 11.83 -4.60 -26.74
C VAL A 487 12.87 -5.64 -27.16
N ASN A 488 14.09 -5.18 -27.46
CA ASN A 488 15.18 -6.06 -27.92
C ASN A 488 14.78 -6.98 -29.11
N GLY A 489 13.93 -6.45 -30.00
CA GLY A 489 13.45 -7.19 -31.18
C GLY A 489 12.29 -8.17 -30.97
N LYS A 490 11.76 -8.26 -29.72
CA LYS A 490 10.62 -9.10 -29.39
C LYS A 490 9.37 -8.23 -29.16
N GLU A 491 8.25 -8.60 -29.82
CA GLU A 491 6.96 -7.91 -29.59
C GLU A 491 6.38 -8.28 -28.21
N MET A 492 5.99 -7.29 -27.44
CA MET A 492 5.45 -7.44 -26.07
C MET A 492 3.93 -7.39 -26.05
N LEU A 493 3.29 -6.67 -26.98
CA LEU A 493 1.85 -6.39 -26.98
C LEU A 493 1.18 -6.97 -28.24
N SER A 494 -0.04 -7.44 -28.09
CA SER A 494 -0.83 -7.92 -29.26
C SER A 494 -1.74 -6.85 -29.88
N GLY A 495 -1.59 -5.58 -29.43
CA GLY A 495 -2.28 -4.41 -29.97
C GLY A 495 -3.38 -3.87 -29.08
N GLY A 496 -3.65 -2.55 -29.17
CA GLY A 496 -4.69 -1.88 -28.43
C GLY A 496 -4.49 -1.83 -26.92
N ALA A 497 -3.25 -1.70 -26.46
CA ALA A 497 -2.92 -1.66 -25.02
C ALA A 497 -3.29 -0.30 -24.38
N PHE A 498 -3.58 -0.38 -23.09
CA PHE A 498 -4.06 0.72 -22.25
C PHE A 498 -5.42 1.24 -22.68
N ARG A 499 -6.27 0.31 -23.15
CA ARG A 499 -7.65 0.61 -23.52
C ARG A 499 -8.51 0.77 -22.27
N PRO A 500 -9.16 1.93 -22.06
CA PRO A 500 -10.16 2.07 -21.01
C PRO A 500 -11.46 1.37 -21.39
N VAL A 501 -11.98 0.53 -20.50
CA VAL A 501 -13.19 -0.27 -20.68
C VAL A 501 -14.11 -0.06 -19.49
N MET A 502 -15.35 0.32 -19.76
CA MET A 502 -16.42 0.43 -18.77
C MET A 502 -17.18 -0.88 -18.68
N TYR A 503 -17.49 -1.28 -17.46
CA TYR A 503 -18.30 -2.46 -17.16
C TYR A 503 -19.54 -2.07 -16.38
N GLU A 504 -20.61 -2.82 -16.51
CA GLU A 504 -21.72 -2.77 -15.58
C GLU A 504 -21.31 -3.42 -14.28
N ASP A 505 -21.65 -2.83 -13.15
CA ASP A 505 -21.32 -3.28 -11.80
C ASP A 505 -22.53 -3.07 -10.89
N ASN A 506 -22.43 -3.48 -9.65
CA ASN A 506 -23.48 -3.28 -8.65
C ASN A 506 -23.09 -2.22 -7.61
N ALA A 507 -24.01 -1.93 -6.70
CA ALA A 507 -23.81 -0.92 -5.65
C ALA A 507 -22.98 -1.42 -4.45
N ASP A 508 -22.63 -2.71 -4.38
CA ASP A 508 -21.95 -3.33 -3.25
C ASP A 508 -20.43 -3.06 -3.26
N PRO A 509 -19.87 -2.27 -2.30
CA PRO A 509 -18.44 -2.00 -2.26
C PRO A 509 -17.60 -3.21 -1.81
N TRP A 510 -18.16 -4.20 -1.09
CA TRP A 510 -17.43 -5.41 -0.69
C TRP A 510 -17.22 -6.39 -1.86
N GLY A 511 -18.12 -6.38 -2.86
CA GLY A 511 -18.12 -7.41 -3.90
C GLY A 511 -18.52 -8.78 -3.36
N TRP A 512 -19.59 -8.83 -2.57
CA TRP A 512 -20.11 -10.04 -1.96
C TRP A 512 -20.57 -11.05 -3.01
N ASN A 513 -20.13 -12.28 -2.90
CA ASN A 513 -20.42 -13.35 -3.87
C ASN A 513 -19.96 -13.06 -5.31
N MET A 514 -19.00 -12.16 -5.50
CA MET A 514 -18.40 -11.86 -6.80
C MET A 514 -17.03 -12.52 -6.94
N GLU A 515 -16.73 -13.03 -8.12
CA GLU A 515 -15.39 -13.49 -8.51
C GLU A 515 -14.75 -12.55 -9.54
N HIS A 516 -15.59 -11.77 -10.25
CA HIS A 516 -15.19 -10.83 -11.29
C HIS A 516 -15.77 -9.45 -10.99
N ILE A 517 -15.03 -8.40 -11.26
CA ILE A 517 -15.54 -7.04 -11.23
C ILE A 517 -16.06 -6.68 -12.60
N GLY A 518 -17.38 -6.44 -12.66
CA GLY A 518 -18.09 -5.93 -13.82
C GLY A 518 -18.49 -6.95 -14.88
N GLU A 519 -19.59 -6.63 -15.56
CA GLU A 519 -20.16 -7.40 -16.68
C GLU A 519 -20.37 -6.47 -17.89
N ASN A 520 -20.75 -7.02 -19.05
CA ASN A 520 -21.12 -6.27 -20.25
C ASN A 520 -20.13 -5.14 -20.63
N PRO A 521 -18.88 -5.48 -21.02
CA PRO A 521 -17.85 -4.49 -21.29
C PRO A 521 -18.19 -3.59 -22.47
N VAL A 522 -17.94 -2.28 -22.31
CA VAL A 522 -18.09 -1.26 -23.35
C VAL A 522 -16.78 -0.45 -23.42
N ASP A 523 -16.15 -0.44 -24.58
CA ASP A 523 -14.94 0.35 -24.80
C ASP A 523 -15.22 1.84 -24.73
N PHE A 524 -14.31 2.61 -24.16
CA PHE A 524 -14.29 4.05 -24.35
C PHE A 524 -13.94 4.39 -25.79
N VAL A 525 -14.61 5.40 -26.32
CA VAL A 525 -14.45 5.84 -27.70
C VAL A 525 -13.43 6.99 -27.73
N LEU A 526 -12.53 6.96 -28.73
CA LEU A 526 -11.62 8.08 -28.98
C LEU A 526 -12.45 9.33 -29.32
N CYS A 527 -12.17 10.46 -28.65
CA CYS A 527 -12.83 11.73 -28.92
C CYS A 527 -12.58 12.15 -30.37
N ASP A 528 -13.55 12.74 -31.00
CA ASP A 528 -13.46 13.24 -32.39
C ASP A 528 -13.16 14.75 -32.48
N GLY A 529 -12.88 15.39 -31.33
CA GLY A 529 -12.64 16.84 -31.21
C GLY A 529 -13.92 17.69 -31.17
N SER A 530 -15.09 17.06 -31.22
CA SER A 530 -16.40 17.74 -31.20
C SER A 530 -17.16 17.54 -29.89
N THR A 531 -16.66 16.73 -28.98
CA THR A 531 -17.37 16.28 -27.78
C THR A 531 -16.67 16.63 -26.46
N GLY A 532 -17.46 17.02 -25.49
CA GLY A 532 -17.09 17.16 -24.10
C GLY A 532 -16.01 18.21 -23.81
N PRO A 533 -15.26 18.05 -22.70
CA PRO A 533 -14.24 19.02 -22.28
C PRO A 533 -13.04 19.09 -23.23
N PHE A 534 -12.91 18.16 -24.17
CA PHE A 534 -11.82 18.08 -25.15
C PHE A 534 -12.19 18.66 -26.51
N GLU A 535 -13.35 19.33 -26.64
CA GLU A 535 -13.72 20.10 -27.82
C GLU A 535 -12.60 21.06 -28.18
N LYS A 536 -12.21 21.10 -29.44
CA LYS A 536 -11.09 21.88 -30.02
C LYS A 536 -9.69 21.30 -29.79
N LEU A 537 -9.53 20.20 -29.06
CA LEU A 537 -8.25 19.48 -29.00
C LEU A 537 -8.19 18.42 -30.11
N THR A 538 -7.01 18.18 -30.63
CA THR A 538 -6.77 16.99 -31.45
C THR A 538 -6.88 15.77 -30.56
N ASN A 539 -7.55 14.73 -31.01
CA ASN A 539 -7.82 13.53 -30.20
C ASN A 539 -6.56 12.70 -29.84
N VAL A 540 -5.49 12.81 -30.63
CA VAL A 540 -4.17 12.22 -30.35
C VAL A 540 -3.10 13.24 -30.66
N ASN A 541 -2.33 13.64 -29.63
CA ASN A 541 -1.33 14.70 -29.73
C ASN A 541 0.06 14.22 -29.32
N VAL A 542 1.08 14.64 -30.06
CA VAL A 542 2.46 14.65 -29.53
C VAL A 542 2.63 15.98 -28.78
N ILE A 543 2.81 15.93 -27.48
CA ILE A 543 2.94 17.13 -26.64
C ILE A 543 4.37 17.45 -26.28
N GLU A 544 5.25 16.43 -26.29
CA GLU A 544 6.69 16.57 -26.15
C GLU A 544 7.41 15.68 -27.15
N ASP A 545 8.49 16.19 -27.76
CA ASP A 545 9.38 15.39 -28.61
C ASP A 545 10.80 16.00 -28.57
N GLY A 546 11.74 15.30 -27.95
CA GLY A 546 13.08 15.82 -27.73
C GLY A 546 14.12 14.75 -27.42
N ASP A 547 15.25 15.18 -26.84
CA ASP A 547 16.42 14.31 -26.64
C ASP A 547 16.29 13.37 -25.44
N ILE A 548 15.36 13.67 -24.52
CA ILE A 548 15.12 12.85 -23.31
C ILE A 548 13.87 12.01 -23.46
N LEU A 549 12.77 12.60 -23.91
CA LEU A 549 11.47 11.93 -23.98
C LEU A 549 10.61 12.43 -25.15
N THR A 550 9.73 11.55 -25.57
CA THR A 550 8.54 11.86 -26.38
C THR A 550 7.29 11.55 -25.54
N GLU A 551 6.34 12.49 -25.50
CA GLU A 551 5.06 12.28 -24.81
C GLU A 551 3.89 12.43 -25.77
N VAL A 552 2.98 11.44 -25.73
CA VAL A 552 1.77 11.40 -26.55
C VAL A 552 0.56 11.29 -25.63
N GLU A 553 -0.45 12.11 -25.88
CA GLU A 553 -1.74 12.02 -25.18
C GLU A 553 -2.89 11.64 -26.10
N SER A 554 -3.84 10.89 -25.57
CA SER A 554 -5.07 10.45 -26.25
C SER A 554 -6.26 10.68 -25.35
N PHE A 555 -7.39 11.11 -25.92
CA PHE A 555 -8.60 11.47 -25.18
C PHE A 555 -9.76 10.54 -25.55
N PHE A 556 -10.40 9.98 -24.52
CA PHE A 556 -11.50 9.02 -24.67
C PHE A 556 -12.71 9.46 -23.86
N TRP A 557 -13.89 9.03 -24.27
CA TRP A 557 -15.13 9.24 -23.54
C TRP A 557 -16.05 8.03 -23.61
N GLN A 558 -16.88 7.86 -22.57
CA GLN A 558 -17.96 6.88 -22.54
C GLN A 558 -18.98 7.34 -21.49
N GLY A 559 -20.29 7.35 -21.84
CA GLY A 559 -21.33 7.84 -20.93
C GLY A 559 -21.11 9.30 -20.55
N SER A 560 -20.98 9.55 -19.24
CA SER A 560 -20.70 10.89 -18.68
C SER A 560 -19.25 11.05 -18.22
N SER A 561 -18.38 10.09 -18.55
CA SER A 561 -17.01 9.99 -18.08
C SER A 561 -15.99 10.19 -19.19
N PHE A 562 -14.82 10.74 -18.83
CA PHE A 562 -13.72 11.04 -19.74
C PHE A 562 -12.42 10.48 -19.21
N VAL A 563 -11.56 10.02 -20.13
CA VAL A 563 -10.23 9.47 -19.81
C VAL A 563 -9.20 10.11 -20.75
N ARG A 564 -8.12 10.68 -20.18
CA ARG A 564 -6.91 11.04 -20.90
C ARG A 564 -5.87 9.98 -20.60
N ILE A 565 -5.30 9.35 -21.62
CA ILE A 565 -4.13 8.49 -21.50
C ILE A 565 -2.91 9.26 -22.03
N SER A 566 -1.86 9.37 -21.24
CA SER A 566 -0.57 9.92 -21.63
C SER A 566 0.47 8.81 -21.67
N TYR A 567 1.23 8.72 -22.76
CA TYR A 567 2.34 7.78 -22.95
C TYR A 567 3.64 8.59 -22.96
N LYS A 568 4.47 8.44 -21.91
CA LYS A 568 5.75 9.10 -21.78
C LYS A 568 6.87 8.10 -22.05
N MET A 569 7.48 8.20 -23.21
CA MET A 569 8.51 7.29 -23.74
C MET A 569 9.88 7.95 -23.57
N TYR A 570 10.72 7.40 -22.70
CA TYR A 570 12.07 7.91 -22.43
C TYR A 570 13.09 7.26 -23.34
N LYS A 571 13.99 8.08 -23.96
CA LYS A 571 15.06 7.59 -24.82
C LYS A 571 16.11 6.82 -24.03
N ASP A 572 16.47 5.64 -24.53
CA ASP A 572 17.47 4.73 -23.96
C ASP A 572 17.21 4.30 -22.51
N MET A 573 15.93 4.38 -22.06
CA MET A 573 15.47 3.78 -20.82
C MET A 573 14.59 2.54 -21.12
N PRO A 574 14.63 1.47 -20.32
CA PRO A 574 13.92 0.22 -20.62
C PRO A 574 12.41 0.30 -20.42
N TYR A 575 11.86 1.43 -19.99
CA TYR A 575 10.46 1.58 -19.59
C TYR A 575 9.75 2.72 -20.33
N THR A 576 8.42 2.71 -20.20
CA THR A 576 7.50 3.75 -20.64
C THR A 576 6.50 4.01 -19.54
N ASP A 577 6.30 5.26 -19.17
CA ASP A 577 5.30 5.64 -18.18
C ASP A 577 3.97 5.93 -18.86
N ILE A 578 2.90 5.43 -18.26
CA ILE A 578 1.52 5.61 -18.70
C ILE A 578 0.75 6.30 -17.60
N LYS A 579 0.07 7.38 -17.93
CA LYS A 579 -0.80 8.08 -16.99
C LYS A 579 -2.23 8.08 -17.52
N ALA A 580 -3.18 7.71 -16.67
CA ALA A 580 -4.61 7.82 -16.94
C ALA A 580 -5.23 8.86 -16.01
N ASP A 581 -5.61 10.02 -16.56
CA ASP A 581 -6.39 11.02 -15.84
C ASP A 581 -7.86 10.82 -16.19
N VAL A 582 -8.68 10.58 -15.19
CA VAL A 582 -10.10 10.19 -15.33
C VAL A 582 -10.99 11.25 -14.71
N PHE A 583 -12.04 11.65 -15.41
CA PHE A 583 -13.20 12.31 -14.82
C PHE A 583 -14.33 11.29 -14.80
N TRP A 584 -14.64 10.75 -13.61
CA TRP A 584 -15.63 9.69 -13.43
C TRP A 584 -16.95 10.25 -12.94
N ASN A 585 -18.03 9.92 -13.63
CA ASN A 585 -19.38 10.35 -13.28
C ASN A 585 -20.42 9.25 -13.55
N GLU A 586 -20.06 8.01 -13.22
CA GLU A 586 -20.92 6.85 -13.41
C GLU A 586 -21.22 6.20 -12.05
N GLN A 587 -22.42 5.64 -11.90
CA GLN A 587 -22.85 4.86 -10.74
C GLN A 587 -23.09 3.42 -11.18
N GLN A 588 -22.77 2.47 -10.29
CA GLN A 588 -22.90 1.03 -10.57
C GLN A 588 -22.19 0.63 -11.88
N LYS A 589 -21.01 1.20 -12.09
CA LYS A 589 -20.11 0.92 -13.20
C LYS A 589 -18.68 0.77 -12.68
N ALA A 590 -17.88 -0.02 -13.37
CA ALA A 590 -16.47 -0.15 -13.11
C ALA A 590 -15.64 0.30 -14.33
N LEU A 591 -14.46 0.84 -14.08
CA LEU A 591 -13.48 1.19 -15.10
C LEU A 591 -12.27 0.27 -14.97
N LYS A 592 -11.94 -0.43 -16.06
CA LYS A 592 -10.70 -1.19 -16.17
C LYS A 592 -9.81 -0.68 -17.29
N LEU A 593 -8.50 -0.84 -17.11
CA LEU A 593 -7.50 -0.56 -18.14
C LEU A 593 -6.95 -1.89 -18.65
N LYS A 594 -7.11 -2.16 -19.95
CA LYS A 594 -6.72 -3.41 -20.60
C LYS A 594 -5.32 -3.33 -21.19
N MET A 595 -4.48 -4.34 -20.97
CA MET A 595 -3.15 -4.51 -21.56
C MET A 595 -3.01 -5.95 -22.12
N PRO A 596 -3.12 -6.16 -23.42
CA PRO A 596 -2.99 -7.48 -24.03
C PRO A 596 -1.51 -7.81 -24.34
N ALA A 597 -1.00 -8.91 -23.80
CA ALA A 597 0.37 -9.39 -24.10
C ALA A 597 0.42 -10.20 -25.40
N ALA A 598 1.57 -10.16 -26.10
CA ALA A 598 1.81 -10.88 -27.34
C ALA A 598 2.26 -12.34 -27.14
N PHE A 599 2.42 -12.80 -25.91
CA PHE A 599 2.90 -14.13 -25.58
C PHE A 599 2.17 -14.73 -24.39
N ASP A 600 2.22 -16.04 -24.26
CA ASP A 600 1.66 -16.77 -23.13
C ASP A 600 2.69 -16.81 -21.99
N GLY A 601 2.42 -16.06 -20.91
CA GLY A 601 3.28 -15.97 -19.73
C GLY A 601 2.53 -16.40 -18.45
N GLN A 602 3.31 -16.70 -17.42
CA GLN A 602 2.77 -16.97 -16.10
C GLN A 602 2.34 -15.64 -15.44
N PHE A 603 1.09 -15.53 -15.00
CA PHE A 603 0.60 -14.33 -14.33
C PHE A 603 1.16 -14.26 -12.90
N ILE A 604 1.91 -13.21 -12.63
CA ILE A 604 2.52 -12.96 -11.32
C ILE A 604 2.17 -11.56 -10.80
N GLY A 605 2.21 -11.38 -9.49
CA GLY A 605 2.04 -10.08 -8.85
C GLY A 605 2.74 -10.01 -7.50
N GLN A 606 3.04 -8.79 -7.07
CA GLN A 606 3.67 -8.51 -5.78
C GLN A 606 2.68 -8.74 -4.63
N ILE A 607 3.16 -9.35 -3.56
CA ILE A 607 2.52 -9.47 -2.26
C ILE A 607 3.48 -8.92 -1.17
N PRO A 608 3.06 -8.73 0.08
CA PRO A 608 3.95 -8.31 1.15
C PRO A 608 5.22 -9.16 1.24
N PHE A 609 6.38 -8.53 1.04
CA PHE A 609 7.72 -9.14 1.03
C PHE A 609 7.88 -10.34 0.09
N GLY A 610 7.27 -10.26 -1.09
CA GLY A 610 7.44 -11.31 -2.09
C GLY A 610 6.55 -11.15 -3.31
N SER A 611 6.42 -12.21 -4.08
CA SER A 611 5.53 -12.30 -5.23
C SER A 611 4.77 -13.62 -5.24
N ASP A 612 3.59 -13.64 -5.85
CA ASP A 612 2.77 -14.83 -6.01
C ASP A 612 2.40 -15.06 -7.47
N THR A 613 1.95 -16.26 -7.76
CA THR A 613 1.46 -16.66 -9.09
C THR A 613 -0.05 -16.83 -9.01
N PHE A 614 -0.73 -16.28 -10.01
CA PHE A 614 -2.19 -16.26 -10.09
C PHE A 614 -2.67 -16.99 -11.35
N GLU A 615 -3.94 -17.43 -11.32
CA GLU A 615 -4.61 -18.02 -12.47
C GLU A 615 -5.01 -16.93 -13.49
N LYS A 616 -5.18 -17.30 -14.74
CA LYS A 616 -5.60 -16.43 -15.85
C LYS A 616 -7.05 -16.73 -16.26
N ASP A 617 -7.93 -16.84 -15.28
CA ASP A 617 -9.32 -17.23 -15.42
C ASP A 617 -10.30 -16.04 -15.38
N GLY A 618 -9.78 -14.82 -15.40
CA GLY A 618 -10.54 -13.58 -15.34
C GLY A 618 -10.94 -13.14 -13.95
N LYS A 619 -10.69 -13.96 -12.92
CA LYS A 619 -11.01 -13.59 -11.53
C LYS A 619 -10.14 -12.45 -11.03
N GLU A 620 -10.74 -11.60 -10.20
CA GLU A 620 -10.03 -10.49 -9.58
C GLU A 620 -9.06 -10.99 -8.51
N ILE A 621 -7.83 -10.50 -8.55
CA ILE A 621 -6.78 -10.78 -7.56
C ILE A 621 -6.29 -9.48 -6.94
N THR A 622 -5.65 -9.58 -5.78
CA THR A 622 -4.97 -8.45 -5.13
C THR A 622 -3.47 -8.54 -5.36
N ALA A 623 -2.89 -7.47 -5.89
CA ALA A 623 -1.46 -7.32 -5.99
C ALA A 623 -1.06 -5.88 -5.69
N HIS A 624 0.24 -5.66 -5.37
CA HIS A 624 0.74 -4.34 -4.95
C HIS A 624 1.32 -3.55 -6.12
N ARG A 625 2.61 -3.21 -6.03
CA ARG A 625 3.31 -2.27 -6.93
C ARG A 625 3.63 -2.82 -8.31
N PHE A 626 3.47 -4.12 -8.53
CA PHE A 626 3.62 -4.71 -9.85
C PHE A 626 2.75 -5.95 -10.07
N VAL A 627 2.34 -6.11 -11.32
CA VAL A 627 1.79 -7.34 -11.91
C VAL A 627 2.39 -7.55 -13.28
N GLY A 628 2.35 -8.76 -13.81
CA GLY A 628 2.83 -8.99 -15.17
C GLY A 628 2.80 -10.45 -15.61
N PHE A 629 3.31 -10.68 -16.82
CA PHE A 629 3.44 -12.00 -17.42
C PHE A 629 4.91 -12.40 -17.47
N ARG A 630 5.26 -13.45 -16.71
CA ARG A 630 6.60 -14.00 -16.67
C ARG A 630 6.89 -14.84 -17.92
N ASP A 631 8.03 -14.61 -18.54
CA ASP A 631 8.57 -15.27 -19.72
C ASP A 631 10.03 -15.66 -19.43
N GLY A 632 10.22 -16.87 -18.92
CA GLY A 632 11.52 -17.33 -18.43
C GLY A 632 12.03 -16.52 -17.24
N GLU A 633 13.19 -15.87 -17.42
CA GLU A 633 13.80 -15.03 -16.39
C GLU A 633 13.33 -13.57 -16.41
N ASN A 634 12.51 -13.17 -17.40
CA ASN A 634 12.01 -11.82 -17.55
C ASN A 634 10.50 -11.77 -17.32
N VAL A 635 10.00 -10.57 -17.10
CA VAL A 635 8.57 -10.29 -16.89
C VAL A 635 8.17 -9.07 -17.71
N LEU A 636 7.11 -9.19 -18.52
CA LEU A 636 6.39 -8.03 -19.03
C LEU A 636 5.60 -7.47 -17.87
N THR A 637 6.09 -6.39 -17.32
CA THR A 637 5.64 -5.86 -16.03
C THR A 637 4.86 -4.56 -16.21
N LEU A 638 3.72 -4.49 -15.52
CA LEU A 638 2.99 -3.27 -15.27
C LEU A 638 3.23 -2.87 -13.81
N TYR A 639 4.14 -1.92 -13.59
CA TYR A 639 4.29 -1.27 -12.29
C TYR A 639 3.16 -0.28 -12.08
N ASN A 640 2.71 -0.15 -10.83
CA ASN A 640 1.65 0.77 -10.47
C ASN A 640 1.88 1.42 -9.09
N ASN A 641 1.24 2.58 -8.88
CA ASN A 641 1.26 3.30 -7.60
C ASN A 641 -0.14 3.69 -7.13
N CYS A 642 -1.18 3.01 -7.57
CA CYS A 642 -2.52 3.60 -7.48
C CYS A 642 -3.68 2.61 -7.31
N THR A 643 -3.50 1.29 -7.55
CA THR A 643 -4.58 0.31 -7.45
C THR A 643 -4.07 -1.05 -6.94
N TYR A 644 -4.99 -1.88 -6.47
CA TYR A 644 -4.69 -3.22 -5.93
C TYR A 644 -5.47 -4.33 -6.64
N GLY A 645 -6.55 -3.99 -7.38
CA GLY A 645 -7.37 -4.95 -8.10
C GLY A 645 -6.86 -5.21 -9.51
N PHE A 646 -6.58 -6.49 -9.83
CA PHE A 646 -6.13 -6.91 -11.14
C PHE A 646 -6.80 -8.23 -11.52
N SER A 647 -6.91 -8.48 -12.82
CA SER A 647 -7.33 -9.78 -13.33
C SER A 647 -6.59 -10.09 -14.64
N ALA A 648 -6.49 -11.37 -14.97
CA ALA A 648 -5.99 -11.79 -16.27
C ALA A 648 -6.91 -12.83 -16.88
N GLU A 649 -7.23 -12.67 -18.17
CA GLU A 649 -7.98 -13.66 -18.95
C GLU A 649 -7.15 -14.01 -20.20
N GLY A 650 -6.66 -15.24 -20.26
CA GLY A 650 -5.66 -15.63 -21.25
C GLY A 650 -4.41 -14.75 -21.17
N ASN A 651 -4.13 -13.96 -22.19
CA ASN A 651 -2.98 -13.03 -22.23
C ASN A 651 -3.39 -11.56 -22.05
N ASP A 652 -4.63 -11.31 -21.72
CA ASP A 652 -5.14 -9.97 -21.44
C ASP A 652 -5.04 -9.67 -19.94
N LEU A 653 -4.28 -8.66 -19.58
CA LEU A 653 -4.19 -8.12 -18.22
C LEU A 653 -5.15 -6.94 -18.06
N TYR A 654 -5.84 -6.88 -16.95
CA TYR A 654 -6.74 -5.79 -16.58
C TYR A 654 -6.33 -5.20 -15.23
N ALA A 655 -6.22 -3.88 -15.15
CA ALA A 655 -6.13 -3.14 -13.90
C ALA A 655 -7.49 -2.50 -13.61
N THR A 656 -8.10 -2.80 -12.48
CA THR A 656 -9.35 -2.20 -12.03
C THR A 656 -9.06 -0.85 -11.40
N LEU A 657 -9.52 0.24 -12.03
CA LEU A 657 -9.23 1.60 -11.62
C LEU A 657 -10.28 2.17 -10.67
N LEU A 658 -11.55 2.02 -11.01
CA LEU A 658 -12.67 2.66 -10.29
C LEU A 658 -13.89 1.75 -10.25
N ARG A 659 -14.65 1.85 -9.14
CA ARG A 659 -15.99 1.26 -8.99
C ARG A 659 -16.96 2.28 -8.42
N GLY A 660 -17.99 2.60 -9.15
CA GLY A 660 -19.05 3.53 -8.72
C GLY A 660 -20.07 2.88 -7.78
N ALA A 661 -19.61 2.22 -6.73
CA ALA A 661 -20.45 1.59 -5.70
C ALA A 661 -21.12 2.64 -4.79
N ALA A 662 -22.06 2.23 -3.98
CA ALA A 662 -22.67 3.08 -2.96
C ALA A 662 -22.00 2.89 -1.59
N TYR A 663 -21.94 3.95 -0.80
CA TYR A 663 -21.40 3.88 0.56
C TYR A 663 -22.17 2.89 1.42
N CYS A 664 -21.48 1.94 2.05
CA CYS A 664 -22.01 0.94 2.97
C CYS A 664 -23.22 0.14 2.43
N ALA A 665 -23.34 -0.01 1.10
CA ALA A 665 -24.42 -0.81 0.50
C ALA A 665 -24.12 -2.30 0.66
N HIS A 666 -24.49 -2.86 1.81
CA HIS A 666 -24.17 -4.23 2.20
C HIS A 666 -25.33 -5.18 1.89
N PRO A 667 -25.16 -6.16 0.99
CA PRO A 667 -26.07 -7.27 0.85
C PRO A 667 -25.86 -8.24 2.02
N ILE A 668 -26.87 -8.46 2.84
CA ILE A 668 -26.84 -9.44 3.93
C ILE A 668 -27.60 -10.68 3.51
N GLY A 669 -26.90 -11.79 3.28
CA GLY A 669 -27.48 -13.03 2.78
C GLY A 669 -28.14 -12.82 1.42
N ASP A 670 -29.37 -13.30 1.25
CA ASP A 670 -30.16 -13.15 0.02
C ASP A 670 -30.89 -11.81 -0.09
N ARG A 671 -30.57 -10.83 0.77
CA ARG A 671 -31.22 -9.53 0.72
C ARG A 671 -30.80 -8.76 -0.51
N ILE A 672 -31.79 -8.35 -1.29
CA ILE A 672 -31.59 -7.45 -2.43
C ILE A 672 -31.20 -6.07 -1.89
N LEU A 673 -30.22 -5.44 -2.53
CA LEU A 673 -29.94 -4.03 -2.29
C LEU A 673 -31.21 -3.21 -2.55
N ILE A 674 -31.58 -2.38 -1.57
CA ILE A 674 -32.78 -1.56 -1.69
C ILE A 674 -32.44 -0.37 -2.57
N ASP A 675 -33.24 -0.12 -3.58
CA ASP A 675 -33.14 1.10 -4.38
C ASP A 675 -33.29 2.32 -3.47
N PRO A 676 -32.41 3.33 -3.60
CA PRO A 676 -32.46 4.50 -2.73
C PRO A 676 -33.75 5.29 -2.93
N ASP A 677 -34.44 5.63 -1.85
CA ASP A 677 -35.64 6.49 -1.82
C ASP A 677 -35.29 7.98 -1.82
N ARG A 678 -33.99 8.31 -1.88
CA ARG A 678 -33.42 9.66 -1.89
C ARG A 678 -32.08 9.64 -2.64
N PHE A 679 -31.56 10.80 -2.96
CA PHE A 679 -30.21 10.90 -3.51
C PHE A 679 -29.18 10.41 -2.50
N ILE A 680 -28.41 9.39 -2.88
CA ILE A 680 -27.25 8.88 -2.14
C ILE A 680 -26.03 9.04 -3.04
N PRO A 681 -24.95 9.70 -2.58
CA PRO A 681 -23.73 9.82 -3.37
C PRO A 681 -23.11 8.45 -3.58
N ALA A 682 -22.60 8.19 -4.79
CA ALA A 682 -21.78 7.04 -5.06
C ALA A 682 -20.30 7.35 -4.74
N ILE A 683 -19.54 6.31 -4.44
CA ILE A 683 -18.09 6.38 -4.31
C ILE A 683 -17.47 6.75 -5.66
N GLU A 684 -16.27 7.31 -5.66
CA GLU A 684 -15.41 7.59 -6.85
C GLU A 684 -15.89 8.72 -7.77
N GLN A 685 -16.86 9.51 -7.41
CA GLN A 685 -17.28 10.59 -8.31
C GLN A 685 -16.24 11.71 -8.37
N GLY A 686 -15.84 12.12 -9.59
CA GLY A 686 -14.95 13.26 -9.80
C GLY A 686 -13.66 12.92 -10.55
N LYS A 687 -12.56 13.58 -10.16
CA LYS A 687 -11.25 13.47 -10.81
C LYS A 687 -10.36 12.47 -10.11
N HIS A 688 -9.79 11.56 -10.90
CA HIS A 688 -8.79 10.58 -10.46
C HIS A 688 -7.59 10.59 -11.39
N SER A 689 -6.43 10.17 -10.89
CA SER A 689 -5.21 10.04 -11.67
C SER A 689 -4.51 8.74 -11.31
N PHE A 690 -4.15 7.96 -12.32
CA PHE A 690 -3.50 6.66 -12.18
C PHE A 690 -2.20 6.70 -12.96
N ALA A 691 -1.13 6.19 -12.37
CA ALA A 691 0.17 6.10 -13.01
C ALA A 691 0.67 4.66 -13.05
N PHE A 692 1.18 4.29 -14.22
CA PHE A 692 1.74 2.98 -14.49
C PHE A 692 3.06 3.12 -15.20
N ARG A 693 3.87 2.07 -15.14
CA ARG A 693 5.10 1.93 -15.94
C ARG A 693 5.11 0.55 -16.60
N LEU A 694 5.22 0.55 -17.91
CA LEU A 694 5.41 -0.66 -18.70
C LEU A 694 6.91 -0.91 -18.89
N SER A 695 7.36 -2.14 -18.60
CA SER A 695 8.74 -2.54 -18.79
C SER A 695 8.84 -4.05 -19.05
N TYR A 696 9.98 -4.51 -19.55
CA TYR A 696 10.30 -5.93 -19.67
C TYR A 696 11.62 -6.19 -18.93
N ASP A 697 11.48 -6.62 -17.67
CA ASP A 697 12.57 -6.65 -16.71
C ASP A 697 12.95 -8.06 -16.25
N PRO A 698 14.21 -8.28 -15.82
CA PRO A 698 14.59 -9.48 -15.10
C PRO A 698 13.82 -9.59 -13.77
N LEU A 699 13.41 -10.81 -13.43
CA LEU A 699 12.64 -11.13 -12.23
C LEU A 699 13.29 -10.58 -10.95
N GLU A 700 14.62 -10.66 -10.85
CA GLU A 700 15.41 -10.19 -9.70
C GLU A 700 15.37 -8.68 -9.48
N LYS A 701 14.98 -7.88 -10.49
CA LYS A 701 14.93 -6.41 -10.41
C LYS A 701 13.54 -5.84 -10.16
N LEU A 702 12.49 -6.66 -10.17
CA LEU A 702 11.11 -6.18 -10.12
C LEU A 702 10.83 -5.31 -8.88
N GLU A 703 11.28 -5.75 -7.71
CA GLU A 703 11.07 -5.01 -6.47
C GLU A 703 11.79 -3.65 -6.49
N ASN A 704 13.07 -3.64 -6.88
CA ASN A 704 13.83 -2.39 -6.96
C ASN A 704 13.24 -1.43 -7.99
N ASN A 705 12.83 -1.93 -9.17
CA ASN A 705 12.18 -1.12 -10.19
C ASN A 705 10.81 -0.60 -9.73
N ALA A 706 10.05 -1.41 -8.96
CA ALA A 706 8.81 -0.95 -8.33
C ALA A 706 9.08 0.18 -7.32
N GLN A 707 10.10 0.04 -6.47
CA GLN A 707 10.52 1.08 -5.53
C GLN A 707 10.98 2.36 -6.26
N GLU A 708 11.70 2.23 -7.38
CA GLU A 708 12.11 3.37 -8.21
C GLU A 708 10.92 4.10 -8.83
N PHE A 709 9.90 3.37 -9.24
CA PHE A 709 8.69 3.94 -9.84
C PHE A 709 7.85 4.71 -8.81
N VAL A 710 7.62 4.15 -7.62
CA VAL A 710 6.80 4.80 -6.60
C VAL A 710 7.56 5.88 -5.83
N ASN A 711 8.89 5.79 -5.74
CA ASN A 711 9.76 6.76 -5.07
C ASN A 711 10.67 7.46 -6.11
N THR A 712 10.05 8.23 -6.99
CA THR A 712 10.80 9.06 -7.96
C THR A 712 11.74 10.01 -7.24
N PRO A 713 12.95 10.27 -7.77
CA PRO A 713 13.89 11.19 -7.14
C PRO A 713 13.26 12.58 -6.94
N PHE A 714 13.28 13.06 -5.71
CA PHE A 714 12.86 14.42 -5.43
C PHE A 714 13.89 15.39 -5.92
N SER A 715 13.52 16.39 -6.72
CA SER A 715 14.42 17.39 -7.26
C SER A 715 13.91 18.81 -7.05
N LEU A 716 14.79 19.73 -6.65
CA LEU A 716 14.43 21.11 -6.35
C LEU A 716 15.57 22.07 -6.69
N ASN A 717 15.23 23.21 -7.33
CA ASN A 717 16.13 24.33 -7.48
C ASN A 717 16.32 25.03 -6.12
N PHE A 718 17.57 25.11 -5.66
CA PHE A 718 17.93 25.77 -4.41
C PHE A 718 19.34 26.36 -4.52
N PHE A 719 19.54 27.58 -4.02
CA PHE A 719 20.84 28.25 -4.02
C PHE A 719 21.57 27.99 -2.70
N PRO A 720 22.60 27.12 -2.69
CA PRO A 720 23.36 26.79 -1.49
C PRO A 720 24.23 27.96 -1.04
N HIS A 721 24.61 27.96 0.23
CA HIS A 721 25.42 29.02 0.84
C HIS A 721 26.63 28.50 1.63
N GLY A 722 26.91 27.19 1.52
CA GLY A 722 28.03 26.52 2.18
C GLY A 722 29.36 26.73 1.46
N ASN A 723 30.35 25.96 1.87
CA ASN A 723 31.74 26.01 1.40
C ASN A 723 32.17 24.76 0.60
N GLY A 724 31.24 23.90 0.24
CA GLY A 724 31.44 22.73 -0.63
C GLY A 724 31.67 21.41 0.04
N ASN A 725 31.50 21.31 1.36
CA ASN A 725 31.53 20.01 2.04
C ASN A 725 30.19 19.28 1.78
N ALA A 726 30.20 18.39 0.79
CA ALA A 726 29.08 17.49 0.54
C ALA A 726 28.94 16.48 1.70
N ALA A 727 27.73 15.96 1.91
CA ALA A 727 27.51 14.87 2.84
C ALA A 727 28.18 13.58 2.34
N GLU A 728 28.64 12.74 3.28
CA GLU A 728 29.27 11.46 2.93
C GLU A 728 28.19 10.42 2.61
N ASN A 729 28.47 9.51 1.67
CA ASN A 729 27.60 8.37 1.41
C ASN A 729 27.61 7.43 2.63
N VAL A 730 26.43 7.19 3.18
CA VAL A 730 26.31 6.43 4.44
C VAL A 730 25.86 4.99 4.22
N LEU A 731 25.20 4.68 3.10
CA LEU A 731 24.63 3.35 2.87
C LEU A 731 24.63 2.96 1.40
N SER A 732 25.08 1.73 1.10
CA SER A 732 24.87 1.09 -0.21
C SER A 732 24.68 -0.41 -0.07
N VAL A 733 23.85 -0.99 -0.96
CA VAL A 733 23.61 -2.42 -1.12
C VAL A 733 24.02 -2.82 -2.54
N GLU A 734 24.88 -3.83 -2.69
CA GLU A 734 25.44 -4.18 -3.98
C GLU A 734 24.53 -5.09 -4.84
N ASN A 735 23.88 -6.06 -4.21
CA ASN A 735 23.10 -7.07 -4.94
C ASN A 735 21.70 -6.52 -5.28
N PRO A 736 21.32 -6.43 -6.58
CA PRO A 736 20.01 -5.93 -6.98
C PRO A 736 18.83 -6.85 -6.58
N ALA A 737 19.09 -8.08 -6.18
CA ALA A 737 18.08 -8.99 -5.65
C ALA A 737 17.65 -8.63 -4.21
N ILE A 738 18.40 -7.76 -3.53
CA ILE A 738 18.15 -7.34 -2.15
C ILE A 738 17.65 -5.89 -2.15
N SER A 739 16.49 -5.65 -1.62
CA SER A 739 15.92 -4.30 -1.47
C SER A 739 16.02 -3.79 -0.03
N LEU A 740 16.04 -2.46 0.13
CA LEU A 740 15.99 -1.76 1.41
C LEU A 740 14.56 -1.28 1.68
N SER A 741 13.82 -2.05 2.46
CA SER A 741 12.43 -1.74 2.84
C SER A 741 12.38 -0.57 3.82
N ALA A 742 13.21 -0.57 4.87
CA ALA A 742 13.27 0.48 5.88
C ALA A 742 14.69 0.93 6.19
N PHE A 743 14.86 2.22 6.49
CA PHE A 743 16.04 2.80 7.10
C PHE A 743 15.63 4.05 7.89
N TYR A 744 15.67 3.96 9.22
CA TYR A 744 15.23 5.03 10.09
C TYR A 744 16.00 5.06 11.41
N GLN A 745 15.98 6.21 12.07
CA GLN A 745 16.60 6.43 13.37
C GLN A 745 15.67 5.97 14.50
N GLU A 746 16.21 5.23 15.46
CA GLU A 746 15.65 4.94 16.79
C GLU A 746 16.47 5.60 17.90
N GLU A 747 16.02 5.50 19.19
CA GLU A 747 16.63 6.18 20.33
C GLU A 747 18.15 6.04 20.41
N ASN A 748 18.68 4.84 20.13
CA ASN A 748 20.11 4.53 20.34
C ASN A 748 20.82 4.07 19.05
N GLY A 749 20.26 4.37 17.88
CA GLY A 749 20.86 3.94 16.62
C GLY A 749 19.89 3.99 15.44
N TYR A 750 20.08 3.05 14.51
CA TYR A 750 19.35 3.03 13.25
C TYR A 750 18.86 1.62 12.95
N VAL A 751 17.62 1.51 12.47
CA VAL A 751 17.03 0.27 11.99
C VAL A 751 17.14 0.20 10.47
N LEU A 752 17.61 -0.95 9.98
CA LEU A 752 17.64 -1.30 8.58
C LEU A 752 16.84 -2.58 8.36
N ARG A 753 15.95 -2.58 7.37
CA ARG A 753 15.25 -3.81 6.95
C ARG A 753 15.53 -4.11 5.50
N LEU A 754 16.14 -5.27 5.27
CA LEU A 754 16.58 -5.74 3.97
C LEU A 754 15.80 -6.99 3.58
N VAL A 755 15.42 -7.09 2.31
CA VAL A 755 14.54 -8.14 1.79
C VAL A 755 15.19 -8.83 0.60
N ASN A 756 15.33 -10.15 0.68
CA ASN A 756 15.57 -10.96 -0.50
C ASN A 756 14.24 -11.24 -1.20
N ASN A 757 14.03 -10.64 -2.38
CA ASN A 757 12.78 -10.71 -3.12
C ASN A 757 12.65 -11.96 -4.01
N ASN A 758 13.58 -12.92 -3.92
CA ASN A 758 13.69 -14.08 -4.80
C ASN A 758 13.48 -15.41 -4.08
N ALA A 759 13.09 -16.41 -4.87
CA ALA A 759 12.92 -17.80 -4.45
C ALA A 759 14.25 -18.52 -4.15
N GLU A 760 15.39 -17.92 -4.52
CA GLU A 760 16.73 -18.47 -4.30
C GLU A 760 17.44 -17.72 -3.17
N PRO A 761 18.32 -18.40 -2.41
CA PRO A 761 19.19 -17.74 -1.45
C PRO A 761 20.11 -16.72 -2.14
N ASN A 762 20.37 -15.59 -1.47
CA ASN A 762 21.22 -14.52 -1.98
C ASN A 762 22.18 -13.99 -0.93
N GLU A 763 23.24 -13.35 -1.37
CA GLU A 763 24.19 -12.65 -0.52
C GLU A 763 24.40 -11.23 -1.06
N THR A 764 24.69 -10.31 -0.15
CA THR A 764 25.06 -8.93 -0.53
C THR A 764 26.15 -8.39 0.38
N ASP A 765 26.93 -7.47 -0.14
CA ASP A 765 27.75 -6.58 0.67
C ASP A 765 26.95 -5.30 0.92
N LEU A 766 26.72 -5.03 2.19
CA LEU A 766 26.14 -3.79 2.69
C LEU A 766 27.28 -2.90 3.17
N THR A 767 27.48 -1.74 2.53
CA THR A 767 28.36 -0.71 3.09
C THR A 767 27.52 0.23 3.94
N LEU A 768 27.93 0.44 5.20
CA LEU A 768 27.28 1.33 6.15
C LEU A 768 28.34 2.18 6.85
N CYS A 769 28.27 3.51 6.71
CA CYS A 769 29.25 4.46 7.27
C CYS A 769 30.71 4.06 6.99
N GLY A 770 31.01 3.63 5.76
CA GLY A 770 32.34 3.20 5.32
C GLY A 770 32.78 1.81 5.73
N GLN A 771 31.93 1.06 6.47
CA GLN A 771 32.19 -0.32 6.86
C GLN A 771 31.40 -1.28 5.98
N SER A 772 32.06 -2.36 5.50
CA SER A 772 31.40 -3.40 4.70
C SER A 772 30.95 -4.56 5.58
N HIS A 773 29.70 -5.00 5.41
CA HIS A 773 29.08 -6.11 6.12
C HIS A 773 28.55 -7.11 5.10
N ARG A 774 29.05 -8.36 5.14
CA ARG A 774 28.52 -9.45 4.31
C ARG A 774 27.28 -10.03 4.96
N LEU A 775 26.15 -10.04 4.22
CA LEU A 775 24.86 -10.57 4.67
C LEU A 775 24.41 -11.69 3.72
N SER A 776 23.98 -12.82 4.28
CA SER A 776 23.43 -13.96 3.55
C SER A 776 21.96 -14.10 3.87
N PHE A 777 21.14 -14.35 2.86
CA PHE A 777 19.68 -14.45 2.96
C PHE A 777 19.20 -15.79 2.42
N GLY A 778 18.26 -16.44 3.10
CA GLY A 778 17.43 -17.50 2.56
C GLY A 778 16.45 -16.99 1.50
N LYS A 779 15.69 -17.91 0.90
CA LYS A 779 14.63 -17.54 -0.07
C LYS A 779 13.58 -16.63 0.60
N TYR A 780 13.20 -15.54 -0.05
CA TYR A 780 12.22 -14.56 0.44
C TYR A 780 12.46 -14.09 1.88
N GLU A 781 13.69 -14.20 2.38
CA GLU A 781 13.99 -13.84 3.76
C GLU A 781 14.10 -12.32 3.92
N VAL A 782 13.51 -11.84 5.00
CA VAL A 782 13.65 -10.47 5.49
C VAL A 782 14.51 -10.45 6.74
N LYS A 783 15.50 -9.56 6.76
CA LYS A 783 16.37 -9.32 7.92
C LYS A 783 16.19 -7.91 8.44
N THR A 784 16.02 -7.79 9.75
CA THR A 784 16.10 -6.51 10.45
C THR A 784 17.43 -6.42 11.17
N CYS A 785 18.19 -5.37 10.88
CA CYS A 785 19.46 -5.07 11.49
C CYS A 785 19.35 -3.76 12.28
N PHE A 786 20.07 -3.69 13.37
CA PHE A 786 20.24 -2.48 14.17
C PHE A 786 21.69 -2.03 14.14
N TYR A 787 21.92 -0.76 13.82
CA TYR A 787 23.24 -0.13 13.82
C TYR A 787 23.34 0.88 14.95
N ASP A 788 24.24 0.64 15.90
CA ASP A 788 24.44 1.48 17.10
C ASP A 788 25.41 2.65 16.90
N GLY A 789 25.88 2.88 15.66
CA GLY A 789 26.92 3.84 15.32
C GLY A 789 28.32 3.21 15.19
N SER A 790 28.50 1.95 15.60
CA SER A 790 29.78 1.23 15.55
C SER A 790 29.66 -0.20 15.02
N SER A 791 28.57 -0.88 15.28
CA SER A 791 28.34 -2.28 14.91
C SER A 791 26.95 -2.48 14.34
N LEU A 792 26.84 -3.44 13.40
CA LEU A 792 25.58 -3.89 12.82
C LEU A 792 25.19 -5.23 13.43
N ILE A 793 24.00 -5.29 14.04
CA ILE A 793 23.49 -6.48 14.73
C ILE A 793 22.17 -6.90 14.11
N GLU A 794 22.08 -8.16 13.65
CA GLU A 794 20.80 -8.73 13.20
C GLU A 794 19.87 -8.95 14.41
N LYS A 795 18.62 -8.49 14.30
CA LYS A 795 17.58 -8.68 15.31
C LYS A 795 16.80 -9.96 15.04
N GLU A 796 16.61 -10.78 16.05
CA GLU A 796 15.79 -11.98 15.98
C GLU A 796 14.30 -11.60 15.82
N TYR A 797 13.84 -10.63 16.62
CA TYR A 797 12.50 -10.06 16.52
C TYR A 797 12.57 -8.62 16.04
N TRP A 798 11.58 -8.24 15.23
CA TRP A 798 11.57 -6.95 14.55
C TRP A 798 10.93 -5.82 15.37
N VAL A 799 10.14 -6.17 16.38
CA VAL A 799 9.37 -5.25 17.22
C VAL A 799 9.38 -5.70 18.68
#